data_a5ce9d2122f396611b6644ac78fa13dd
#
_entry.id   a5ce9d2122f396611b6644ac78fa13dd
#
_cell.length_a   1.000
_cell.length_b   1.000
_cell.length_c   1.000
_cell.angle_alpha   90.00
_cell.angle_beta   90.00
_cell.angle_gamma   90.00
#
_symmetry.space_group_name_H-M   'P 1'
#
loop_
_entity.id
_entity.type
_entity.pdbx_description
1 polymer ?
#
loop_
_entity_poly.entity_id
_entity_poly.type
_entity_poly.pdbx_seq_one_letter_code
_entity_poly.pdbx_strand_id
1 'polypeptide(L)'
;MEGEITPVKHLPFEDQQKFVKDLKDWQTLDTKDHWPSWDAYRDSDYDPNRWEAFDWELGYFTRNGIKHLQEKSVKPEPYLPYPNYNSPEWSSQWRGEWNPCEGPRGKNLDESIEDIVLAYRNPPPGFPAPAVGSASVTGLDENVCFDRFNRYGPYGLGQTQMSIPQDWTRPEVRPDWSEKWWGQLQDQCLQKNKHRYAPEARIPMNLVPSKVEPENVDALDETEAAPSRNTAFPKYQHRTALLIRTWEGYTYTENDLQAIRSLVTELSLLSGGEYQVYLFVNVKEHDADIYNNPQKYQDVLRRVVPKELRDISLLWTEKVCEEWYPKVGDWQVYWQQFMPLQWFSKTHPEFDYVWNWETDARYTGNHYHFLEKMVEFARNMPRKNVWERSSRFYFPEEHGNFASFLADTDAAVLNASLAGTMKPVWGPQPYTKEQPVIGPLPPTKWEDDNFTWGVGEEADLITLQPIWDPTQTEWSYRYKIWNFVPGKRPHFTQSDPGDDAYFHPDFAKIPRRVFINTVARFSKKMLHAMHLENRAGRSMQAEMWPATVALQHGLKAVYAPHPIWLDRKWPSWFMDATFNADNGSAAGWGSKSDSPYNHDREAAFRGWSWYYSTGFPRILYRRWLGWKAKDILGDVGGRSYEEATVKASDDATGLEEGERSFGGKGRMCLPGMLLHPVKKVKEDDGVNVDMKRAGDRDREREREIGEEVKRVKEERGFVWGT
;
A
#
# COMPACT_ATOMS: atom_id res chain seq x y z
N MET A 1 -26.87 -11.40 30.34
CA MET A 1 -27.48 -12.06 29.16
C MET A 1 -26.90 -11.31 27.98
N GLU A 2 -25.87 -11.86 27.41
CA GLU A 2 -25.32 -11.38 26.15
C GLU A 2 -26.34 -11.71 25.07
N GLY A 3 -27.06 -10.71 24.58
CA GLY A 3 -27.91 -10.88 23.44
C GLY A 3 -27.03 -11.14 22.23
N GLU A 4 -26.99 -12.33 21.71
CA GLU A 4 -26.41 -12.64 20.41
C GLU A 4 -27.03 -11.68 19.38
N ILE A 5 -26.21 -10.78 18.83
CA ILE A 5 -26.63 -9.93 17.73
C ILE A 5 -26.80 -10.84 16.52
N THR A 6 -28.03 -11.08 16.13
CA THR A 6 -28.34 -11.90 14.95
C THR A 6 -27.75 -11.18 13.72
N PRO A 7 -26.86 -11.84 12.95
CA PRO A 7 -26.33 -11.24 11.72
C PRO A 7 -27.45 -10.80 10.78
N VAL A 8 -27.30 -9.66 10.10
CA VAL A 8 -28.36 -9.08 9.24
C VAL A 8 -28.87 -10.08 8.20
N LYS A 9 -28.00 -10.91 7.64
CA LYS A 9 -28.38 -11.98 6.70
C LYS A 9 -29.31 -13.04 7.30
N HIS A 10 -29.42 -13.12 8.62
CA HIS A 10 -30.33 -14.03 9.34
C HIS A 10 -31.59 -13.33 9.85
N LEU A 11 -31.69 -12.02 9.65
CA LEU A 11 -32.92 -11.29 9.94
C LEU A 11 -33.97 -11.55 8.86
N PRO A 12 -35.28 -11.45 9.18
CA PRO A 12 -36.33 -11.41 8.18
C PRO A 12 -36.07 -10.32 7.13
N PHE A 13 -36.45 -10.58 5.90
CA PHE A 13 -36.15 -9.66 4.78
C PHE A 13 -36.63 -8.22 5.01
N GLU A 14 -37.79 -8.05 5.66
CA GLU A 14 -38.31 -6.72 6.01
C GLU A 14 -37.42 -5.99 7.01
N ASP A 15 -36.87 -6.71 7.99
CA ASP A 15 -35.93 -6.15 8.98
C ASP A 15 -34.59 -5.82 8.36
N GLN A 16 -34.12 -6.64 7.41
CA GLN A 16 -32.92 -6.31 6.63
C GLN A 16 -33.13 -5.03 5.80
N GLN A 17 -34.29 -4.88 5.17
CA GLN A 17 -34.62 -3.70 4.38
C GLN A 17 -34.69 -2.44 5.26
N LYS A 18 -35.34 -2.54 6.42
CA LYS A 18 -35.40 -1.45 7.39
C LYS A 18 -34.01 -1.08 7.88
N PHE A 19 -33.21 -2.06 8.24
CA PHE A 19 -31.85 -1.86 8.70
C PHE A 19 -30.98 -1.15 7.64
N VAL A 20 -31.02 -1.61 6.38
CA VAL A 20 -30.28 -0.99 5.29
C VAL A 20 -30.75 0.46 5.04
N LYS A 21 -32.05 0.72 5.21
CA LYS A 21 -32.60 2.07 5.10
C LYS A 21 -32.09 2.95 6.23
N ASP A 22 -32.17 2.49 7.47
CA ASP A 22 -31.71 3.24 8.64
C ASP A 22 -30.20 3.54 8.53
N LEU A 23 -29.41 2.59 8.03
CA LEU A 23 -28.00 2.76 7.73
C LEU A 23 -27.77 3.86 6.68
N LYS A 24 -28.54 3.89 5.61
CA LYS A 24 -28.47 4.91 4.56
C LYS A 24 -28.85 6.29 5.10
N ASP A 25 -29.89 6.34 5.88
CA ASP A 25 -30.35 7.59 6.48
C ASP A 25 -29.28 8.17 7.41
N TRP A 26 -28.56 7.32 8.12
CA TRP A 26 -27.42 7.77 8.95
C TRP A 26 -26.20 8.21 8.14
N GLN A 27 -25.91 7.52 7.07
CA GLN A 27 -24.81 7.89 6.18
C GLN A 27 -25.04 9.21 5.46
N THR A 28 -26.29 9.68 5.35
CA THR A 28 -26.65 10.95 4.72
C THR A 28 -26.76 12.12 5.69
N LEU A 29 -26.76 11.88 7.00
CA LEU A 29 -26.77 12.93 8.01
C LEU A 29 -25.46 13.72 7.98
N ASP A 30 -25.57 15.06 8.05
CA ASP A 30 -24.41 15.95 8.11
C ASP A 30 -23.58 15.60 9.35
N THR A 31 -22.39 15.16 9.10
CA THR A 31 -21.62 14.31 10.01
C THR A 31 -20.93 15.04 11.15
N LYS A 32 -21.02 16.34 11.23
CA LYS A 32 -20.37 17.09 12.31
C LYS A 32 -20.94 16.77 13.68
N ASP A 33 -22.21 16.38 13.73
CA ASP A 33 -22.93 16.11 15.00
C ASP A 33 -23.52 14.69 15.09
N HIS A 34 -23.53 13.94 13.98
CA HIS A 34 -24.22 12.66 13.91
C HIS A 34 -23.32 11.63 13.19
N TRP A 35 -22.29 11.27 13.84
CA TRP A 35 -21.68 10.00 13.49
C TRP A 35 -22.74 8.91 13.61
N PRO A 36 -22.73 7.89 12.74
CA PRO A 36 -23.27 6.62 13.14
C PRO A 36 -22.38 6.24 14.30
N SER A 37 -22.72 6.85 15.36
CA SER A 37 -22.04 6.61 16.57
C SER A 37 -22.32 5.18 16.82
N TRP A 38 -21.32 4.49 17.18
CA TRP A 38 -21.46 3.27 17.90
C TRP A 38 -22.70 3.31 18.83
N ASP A 39 -23.12 4.46 19.28
CA ASP A 39 -24.37 4.72 20.00
C ASP A 39 -25.63 4.21 19.32
N ALA A 40 -25.64 4.10 18.04
CA ALA A 40 -26.80 3.63 17.32
C ALA A 40 -26.83 2.10 17.17
N TYR A 41 -25.69 1.44 17.24
CA TYR A 41 -25.59 -0.02 17.28
C TYR A 41 -25.24 -0.54 18.64
N ARG A 42 -25.25 0.35 19.55
CA ARG A 42 -25.02 0.07 20.88
C ARG A 42 -25.87 -1.07 21.38
N ASP A 43 -25.20 -2.06 21.80
CA ASP A 43 -25.67 -2.57 23.04
C ASP A 43 -25.53 -1.42 24.06
N SER A 44 -26.49 -1.33 24.97
CA SER A 44 -26.63 -0.32 26.00
C SER A 44 -25.40 -0.12 26.88
N ASP A 45 -24.34 -0.90 26.68
CA ASP A 45 -23.14 -1.02 27.47
C ASP A 45 -21.90 -0.47 26.78
N TYR A 46 -22.05 0.14 25.58
CA TYR A 46 -20.93 0.80 24.94
C TYR A 46 -20.50 2.04 25.74
N ASP A 47 -19.34 1.93 26.33
CA ASP A 47 -18.65 3.06 26.91
C ASP A 47 -17.58 3.53 25.92
N PRO A 48 -17.65 4.78 25.41
CA PRO A 48 -16.61 5.32 24.54
C PRO A 48 -15.24 5.41 25.23
N ASN A 49 -15.21 5.27 26.56
CA ASN A 49 -13.96 5.17 27.32
C ASN A 49 -13.47 3.72 27.44
N ARG A 50 -14.30 2.74 27.10
CA ARG A 50 -14.03 1.33 27.12
C ARG A 50 -13.94 0.81 25.69
N TRP A 51 -12.80 1.00 25.11
CA TRP A 51 -12.57 0.59 23.73
C TRP A 51 -12.04 -0.83 23.71
N GLU A 52 -12.85 -1.79 23.37
CA GLU A 52 -12.45 -3.19 23.36
C GLU A 52 -11.22 -3.42 22.50
N ALA A 53 -11.14 -2.77 21.36
CA ALA A 53 -9.97 -2.85 20.50
C ALA A 53 -8.72 -2.19 21.12
N PHE A 54 -8.89 -1.23 22.04
CA PHE A 54 -7.77 -0.58 22.73
C PHE A 54 -7.50 -1.15 24.12
N ASP A 55 -8.40 -1.94 24.68
CA ASP A 55 -8.12 -2.66 25.91
C ASP A 55 -6.91 -3.58 25.75
N TRP A 56 -6.74 -4.18 24.61
CA TRP A 56 -5.53 -4.97 24.33
C TRP A 56 -4.29 -4.07 24.23
N GLU A 57 -4.41 -2.90 23.64
CA GLU A 57 -3.32 -1.95 23.51
C GLU A 57 -2.94 -1.35 24.85
N LEU A 58 -3.91 -0.82 25.61
CA LEU A 58 -3.69 -0.15 26.88
C LEU A 58 -3.63 -1.09 28.07
N GLY A 59 -4.54 -2.05 28.12
CA GLY A 59 -4.63 -2.98 29.23
C GLY A 59 -3.62 -4.11 29.13
N TYR A 60 -3.73 -4.89 28.10
CA TYR A 60 -2.94 -6.12 27.94
C TYR A 60 -1.50 -5.84 27.55
N PHE A 61 -1.29 -5.06 26.48
CA PHE A 61 0.05 -4.85 25.92
C PHE A 61 0.88 -3.86 26.69
N THR A 62 0.29 -2.79 27.21
CA THR A 62 1.05 -1.80 27.95
C THR A 62 1.30 -2.21 29.39
N ARG A 63 0.37 -2.92 30.03
CA ARG A 63 0.54 -3.45 31.39
C ARG A 63 1.24 -4.80 31.39
N ASN A 64 0.92 -5.64 30.44
CA ASN A 64 1.45 -6.98 30.35
C ASN A 64 2.48 -7.14 29.21
N GLY A 65 2.25 -6.52 28.04
CA GLY A 65 3.16 -6.52 26.94
C GLY A 65 3.83 -7.87 26.68
N ILE A 66 5.14 -7.86 26.48
CA ILE A 66 5.93 -9.08 26.37
C ILE A 66 6.16 -9.79 27.71
N LYS A 67 5.73 -9.20 28.84
CA LYS A 67 5.87 -9.82 30.17
C LYS A 67 5.34 -11.25 30.19
N HIS A 68 4.17 -11.45 29.58
CA HIS A 68 3.56 -12.78 29.50
C HIS A 68 4.45 -13.79 28.75
N LEU A 69 5.11 -13.38 27.69
CA LEU A 69 6.04 -14.22 26.95
C LEU A 69 7.29 -14.53 27.78
N GLN A 70 7.79 -13.53 28.49
CA GLN A 70 8.95 -13.69 29.38
C GLN A 70 8.67 -14.57 30.59
N GLU A 71 7.49 -14.44 31.20
CA GLU A 71 7.05 -15.33 32.29
C GLU A 71 6.96 -16.78 31.85
N LYS A 72 6.70 -17.03 30.57
CA LYS A 72 6.77 -18.36 29.96
C LYS A 72 8.15 -18.71 29.41
N SER A 73 9.17 -17.91 29.70
CA SER A 73 10.54 -18.08 29.22
C SER A 73 10.68 -18.07 27.68
N VAL A 74 9.74 -17.45 26.98
CA VAL A 74 9.83 -17.28 25.54
C VAL A 74 10.88 -16.20 25.24
N LYS A 75 11.87 -16.56 24.44
CA LYS A 75 12.91 -15.65 23.95
C LYS A 75 12.68 -15.32 22.49
N PRO A 76 13.07 -14.11 22.03
CA PRO A 76 13.04 -13.80 20.63
C PRO A 76 14.11 -14.60 19.89
N GLU A 77 13.77 -15.03 18.67
CA GLU A 77 14.64 -15.85 17.80
C GLU A 77 14.84 -15.14 16.46
N PRO A 78 15.95 -15.42 15.74
CA PRO A 78 16.17 -14.93 14.39
C PRO A 78 14.98 -15.25 13.48
N TYR A 79 14.48 -14.24 12.79
CA TYR A 79 13.38 -14.38 11.85
C TYR A 79 13.85 -14.17 10.42
N LEU A 80 14.04 -15.27 9.71
CA LEU A 80 14.59 -15.34 8.36
C LEU A 80 13.60 -16.05 7.42
N PRO A 81 12.53 -15.36 7.01
CA PRO A 81 11.47 -15.95 6.19
C PRO A 81 11.84 -15.98 4.69
N TYR A 82 13.05 -16.35 4.40
CA TYR A 82 13.56 -16.49 3.03
C TYR A 82 13.47 -17.94 2.57
N PRO A 83 13.36 -18.18 1.26
CA PRO A 83 13.51 -19.52 0.73
C PRO A 83 14.85 -20.14 1.12
N ASN A 84 14.90 -21.46 1.24
CA ASN A 84 16.19 -22.13 1.30
C ASN A 84 16.79 -22.20 -0.11
N TYR A 85 17.45 -21.11 -0.51
CA TYR A 85 18.00 -20.92 -1.86
C TYR A 85 19.00 -22.01 -2.30
N ASN A 86 19.61 -22.69 -1.33
CA ASN A 86 20.62 -23.71 -1.60
C ASN A 86 20.02 -25.13 -1.43
N SER A 87 18.72 -25.26 -1.28
CA SER A 87 18.07 -26.58 -1.22
C SER A 87 17.97 -27.22 -2.62
N PRO A 88 17.91 -28.56 -2.68
CA PRO A 88 17.69 -29.27 -3.95
C PRO A 88 16.38 -28.89 -4.63
N GLU A 89 15.33 -28.62 -3.85
CA GLU A 89 14.01 -28.21 -4.33
C GLU A 89 14.08 -26.86 -5.03
N TRP A 90 14.81 -25.89 -4.45
CA TRP A 90 15.03 -24.58 -5.06
C TRP A 90 15.87 -24.70 -6.33
N SER A 91 17.00 -25.42 -6.24
CA SER A 91 17.95 -25.59 -7.35
C SER A 91 17.37 -26.35 -8.54
N SER A 92 16.31 -27.14 -8.33
CA SER A 92 15.58 -27.79 -9.43
C SER A 92 14.76 -26.82 -10.28
N GLN A 93 14.39 -25.67 -9.72
CA GLN A 93 13.52 -24.67 -10.36
C GLN A 93 14.30 -23.41 -10.78
N TRP A 94 15.27 -22.99 -9.98
CA TRP A 94 15.99 -21.74 -10.10
C TRP A 94 17.49 -21.93 -10.23
N ARG A 95 18.13 -21.04 -10.97
CA ARG A 95 19.59 -21.09 -11.19
C ARG A 95 20.37 -20.48 -10.06
N GLY A 96 21.52 -21.07 -9.80
CA GLY A 96 22.56 -20.53 -8.95
C GLY A 96 22.33 -20.68 -7.46
N GLU A 97 23.42 -20.72 -6.74
CA GLU A 97 23.46 -20.76 -5.29
C GLU A 97 23.35 -19.34 -4.72
N TRP A 98 22.76 -19.22 -3.54
CA TRP A 98 22.76 -17.97 -2.81
C TRP A 98 24.08 -17.81 -2.05
N ASN A 99 24.69 -16.65 -2.19
CA ASN A 99 25.87 -16.24 -1.47
C ASN A 99 25.55 -15.11 -0.50
N PRO A 100 25.97 -15.20 0.78
CA PRO A 100 25.66 -14.19 1.78
C PRO A 100 26.31 -12.85 1.42
N CYS A 101 25.51 -11.78 1.57
CA CYS A 101 25.95 -10.42 1.33
C CYS A 101 26.50 -9.79 2.60
N GLU A 102 27.35 -8.78 2.44
CA GLU A 102 27.84 -7.98 3.55
C GLU A 102 26.74 -7.06 4.08
N GLY A 103 26.57 -7.04 5.39
CA GLY A 103 25.66 -6.16 6.09
C GLY A 103 26.29 -4.84 6.49
N PRO A 104 25.51 -3.91 7.07
CA PRO A 104 26.00 -2.58 7.44
C PRO A 104 27.07 -2.59 8.53
N ARG A 105 27.26 -3.72 9.23
CA ARG A 105 28.30 -3.90 10.25
C ARG A 105 29.61 -4.47 9.70
N GLY A 106 29.73 -4.68 8.36
CA GLY A 106 30.93 -5.16 7.70
C GLY A 106 31.16 -6.66 7.87
N LYS A 107 30.14 -7.42 8.26
CA LYS A 107 30.15 -8.88 8.31
C LYS A 107 29.14 -9.42 7.29
N ASN A 108 29.32 -10.65 6.85
CA ASN A 108 28.30 -11.32 6.07
C ASN A 108 27.05 -11.57 6.93
N LEU A 109 25.88 -11.45 6.32
CA LEU A 109 24.60 -11.48 7.04
C LEU A 109 24.25 -12.85 7.63
N ASP A 110 24.81 -13.93 7.13
CA ASP A 110 24.69 -15.27 7.71
C ASP A 110 25.53 -15.45 8.99
N GLU A 111 26.53 -14.57 9.21
CA GLU A 111 27.39 -14.58 10.39
C GLU A 111 27.04 -13.48 11.42
N SER A 112 26.16 -12.54 11.06
CA SER A 112 25.85 -11.35 11.84
C SER A 112 24.43 -11.36 12.39
N ILE A 113 24.23 -11.98 13.56
CA ILE A 113 22.93 -11.94 14.24
C ILE A 113 22.47 -10.51 14.58
N GLU A 114 23.40 -9.56 14.71
CA GLU A 114 23.12 -8.16 15.01
C GLU A 114 22.41 -7.42 13.87
N ASP A 115 22.48 -7.94 12.65
CA ASP A 115 21.82 -7.41 11.46
C ASP A 115 20.48 -8.11 11.16
N ILE A 116 20.12 -9.11 11.97
CA ILE A 116 18.93 -9.94 11.76
C ILE A 116 17.80 -9.48 12.69
N VAL A 117 16.60 -9.41 12.16
CA VAL A 117 15.39 -9.18 12.93
C VAL A 117 15.09 -10.39 13.81
N LEU A 118 14.76 -10.15 15.06
CA LEU A 118 14.31 -11.19 15.97
C LEU A 118 12.79 -11.09 16.17
N ALA A 119 12.14 -12.22 16.31
CA ALA A 119 10.70 -12.32 16.58
C ALA A 119 10.43 -13.24 17.78
N TYR A 120 9.39 -12.92 18.54
CA TYR A 120 8.82 -13.86 19.50
C TYR A 120 7.92 -14.84 18.78
N ARG A 121 7.98 -16.09 19.14
CA ARG A 121 7.04 -17.12 18.70
C ARG A 121 5.74 -16.98 19.46
N ASN A 122 4.64 -16.97 18.73
CA ASN A 122 3.28 -16.71 19.15
C ASN A 122 3.05 -15.27 19.65
N PRO A 123 2.06 -14.56 19.09
CA PRO A 123 1.62 -13.29 19.65
C PRO A 123 1.11 -13.50 21.08
N PRO A 124 1.11 -12.43 21.90
CA PRO A 124 0.53 -12.50 23.24
C PRO A 124 -0.92 -12.98 23.17
N PRO A 125 -1.35 -13.86 24.10
CA PRO A 125 -2.74 -14.33 24.14
C PRO A 125 -3.72 -13.17 24.26
N GLY A 126 -4.84 -13.25 23.53
CA GLY A 126 -5.86 -12.20 23.50
C GLY A 126 -5.58 -11.09 22.48
N PHE A 127 -4.57 -11.26 21.62
CA PHE A 127 -4.40 -10.34 20.49
C PHE A 127 -5.62 -10.45 19.56
N PRO A 128 -6.26 -9.33 19.17
CA PRO A 128 -7.46 -9.36 18.36
C PRO A 128 -7.18 -9.91 16.95
N ALA A 129 -8.15 -10.63 16.41
CA ALA A 129 -8.13 -11.01 15.01
C ALA A 129 -8.26 -9.77 14.11
N PRO A 130 -7.72 -9.79 12.89
CA PRO A 130 -7.94 -8.73 11.93
C PRO A 130 -9.43 -8.65 11.55
N ALA A 131 -9.94 -7.44 11.44
CA ALA A 131 -11.32 -7.21 11.01
C ALA A 131 -11.50 -7.44 9.51
N VAL A 132 -10.45 -7.20 8.72
CA VAL A 132 -10.45 -7.30 7.26
C VAL A 132 -9.23 -8.10 6.82
N GLY A 133 -9.41 -8.93 5.80
CA GLY A 133 -8.33 -9.76 5.28
C GLY A 133 -7.90 -10.87 6.24
N SER A 134 -6.83 -11.56 5.92
CA SER A 134 -6.31 -12.65 6.77
C SER A 134 -4.86 -12.96 6.46
N ALA A 135 -4.08 -13.20 7.52
CA ALA A 135 -2.71 -13.66 7.39
C ALA A 135 -2.63 -15.06 6.76
N SER A 136 -3.45 -15.99 7.23
CA SER A 136 -3.48 -17.37 6.69
C SER A 136 -3.87 -17.43 5.22
N VAL A 137 -4.80 -16.56 4.77
CA VAL A 137 -5.22 -16.49 3.36
C VAL A 137 -4.08 -16.00 2.47
N THR A 138 -3.34 -15.01 2.92
CA THR A 138 -2.21 -14.45 2.18
C THR A 138 -0.90 -15.19 2.41
N GLY A 139 -0.88 -16.20 3.30
CA GLY A 139 0.32 -16.97 3.64
C GLY A 139 1.29 -16.23 4.56
N LEU A 140 0.87 -15.15 5.19
CA LEU A 140 1.66 -14.45 6.20
C LEU A 140 1.74 -15.27 7.48
N ASP A 141 2.86 -15.18 8.18
CA ASP A 141 3.06 -15.88 9.45
C ASP A 141 2.32 -15.15 10.58
N GLU A 142 1.26 -15.77 11.08
CA GLU A 142 0.46 -15.26 12.21
C GLU A 142 0.98 -15.69 13.57
N ASN A 143 1.99 -16.57 13.60
CA ASN A 143 2.54 -17.14 14.83
C ASN A 143 3.80 -16.41 15.32
N VAL A 144 3.99 -15.18 14.90
CA VAL A 144 5.12 -14.35 15.32
C VAL A 144 4.66 -12.96 15.71
N CYS A 145 5.37 -12.34 16.63
CA CYS A 145 5.24 -10.92 16.90
C CYS A 145 6.58 -10.22 17.13
N PHE A 146 6.60 -8.94 16.92
CA PHE A 146 7.80 -8.10 16.95
C PHE A 146 7.62 -6.95 17.92
N ASP A 147 8.56 -6.79 18.86
CA ASP A 147 8.71 -5.55 19.59
C ASP A 147 9.68 -4.61 18.87
N ARG A 148 9.67 -3.33 19.26
CA ARG A 148 10.47 -2.29 18.61
C ARG A 148 11.96 -2.56 18.58
N PHE A 149 12.54 -3.11 19.64
CA PHE A 149 13.98 -3.34 19.75
C PHE A 149 14.44 -4.50 18.86
N ASN A 150 13.71 -5.60 18.91
CA ASN A 150 14.01 -6.77 18.08
C ASN A 150 13.75 -6.47 16.59
N ARG A 151 12.81 -5.55 16.28
CA ARG A 151 12.48 -5.15 14.92
C ARG A 151 13.42 -4.08 14.35
N TYR A 152 13.70 -3.02 15.13
CA TYR A 152 14.49 -1.88 14.64
C TYR A 152 15.86 -1.74 15.31
N GLY A 153 16.19 -2.53 16.29
CA GLY A 153 17.54 -2.57 16.87
C GLY A 153 18.63 -2.81 15.84
N PRO A 154 18.48 -3.76 14.91
CA PRO A 154 19.43 -3.95 13.79
C PRO A 154 19.65 -2.69 12.96
N TYR A 155 18.65 -1.80 12.90
CA TYR A 155 18.61 -0.59 12.07
C TYR A 155 18.86 0.70 12.84
N GLY A 156 19.31 0.62 14.09
CA GLY A 156 19.78 1.76 14.88
C GLY A 156 18.86 2.19 16.04
N LEU A 157 17.69 1.60 16.22
CA LEU A 157 16.86 1.90 17.40
C LEU A 157 17.59 1.53 18.69
N GLY A 158 17.52 2.39 19.69
CA GLY A 158 18.11 2.14 21.01
C GLY A 158 19.63 2.34 21.09
N GLN A 159 20.30 2.68 20.00
CA GLN A 159 21.77 2.86 20.03
C GLN A 159 22.23 3.98 20.94
N THR A 160 21.44 5.05 21.04
CA THR A 160 21.72 6.24 21.86
C THR A 160 20.98 6.27 23.18
N GLN A 161 20.03 5.37 23.40
CA GLN A 161 19.22 5.36 24.62
C GLN A 161 20.05 4.91 25.84
N MET A 162 19.91 5.63 26.95
CA MET A 162 20.63 5.31 28.19
C MET A 162 20.02 4.10 28.92
N SER A 163 18.68 3.96 28.89
CA SER A 163 17.98 2.82 29.48
C SER A 163 17.47 1.89 28.38
N ILE A 164 17.92 0.65 28.40
CA ILE A 164 17.46 -0.42 27.50
C ILE A 164 16.85 -1.54 28.32
N PRO A 165 15.92 -2.32 27.75
CA PRO A 165 15.38 -3.48 28.41
C PRO A 165 16.46 -4.51 28.73
N GLN A 166 16.32 -5.19 29.88
CA GLN A 166 17.29 -6.21 30.32
C GLN A 166 17.30 -7.44 29.40
N ASP A 167 16.24 -7.70 28.71
CA ASP A 167 16.04 -8.84 27.80
C ASP A 167 16.40 -8.52 26.35
N TRP A 168 16.89 -7.31 26.07
CA TRP A 168 17.40 -6.94 24.75
C TRP A 168 18.90 -6.68 24.81
N THR A 169 19.63 -7.37 23.97
CA THR A 169 21.07 -7.17 23.82
C THR A 169 21.31 -6.11 22.75
N ARG A 170 21.88 -4.99 23.16
CA ARG A 170 22.28 -3.94 22.23
C ARG A 170 23.40 -4.46 21.32
N PRO A 171 23.33 -4.23 20.01
CA PRO A 171 24.44 -4.57 19.11
C PRO A 171 25.77 -3.99 19.59
N GLU A 172 26.82 -4.79 19.60
CA GLU A 172 28.17 -4.37 20.01
C GLU A 172 28.75 -3.40 18.99
N VAL A 173 28.60 -3.72 17.70
CA VAL A 173 29.05 -2.88 16.60
C VAL A 173 27.97 -1.85 16.28
N ARG A 174 28.30 -0.58 16.47
CA ARG A 174 27.44 0.55 16.14
C ARG A 174 27.94 1.18 14.84
N PRO A 175 27.28 0.98 13.71
CA PRO A 175 27.67 1.64 12.48
C PRO A 175 27.57 3.16 12.62
N ASP A 176 28.52 3.87 12.05
CA ASP A 176 28.28 5.24 11.67
C ASP A 176 27.41 5.23 10.41
N TRP A 177 26.12 5.44 10.61
CA TRP A 177 25.16 5.38 9.52
C TRP A 177 25.42 6.44 8.45
N SER A 178 25.98 7.60 8.83
CA SER A 178 26.27 8.67 7.90
C SER A 178 27.41 8.31 6.91
N GLU A 179 28.20 7.30 7.23
CA GLU A 179 29.30 6.78 6.40
C GLU A 179 28.92 5.48 5.67
N LYS A 180 27.65 5.05 5.75
CA LYS A 180 27.19 3.88 5.00
C LYS A 180 26.77 4.25 3.59
N TRP A 181 27.08 3.38 2.67
CA TRP A 181 26.79 3.49 1.25
C TRP A 181 25.90 2.31 0.86
N TRP A 182 24.59 2.53 0.99
CA TRP A 182 23.60 1.47 0.76
C TRP A 182 23.53 0.99 -0.68
N GLY A 183 23.74 1.89 -1.64
CA GLY A 183 23.85 1.53 -3.06
C GLY A 183 25.04 0.63 -3.34
N GLN A 184 26.19 0.95 -2.77
CA GLN A 184 27.40 0.11 -2.89
C GLN A 184 27.19 -1.28 -2.28
N LEU A 185 26.55 -1.38 -1.11
CA LEU A 185 26.21 -2.67 -0.48
C LEU A 185 25.29 -3.50 -1.36
N GLN A 186 24.26 -2.88 -1.94
CA GLN A 186 23.34 -3.54 -2.87
C GLN A 186 24.07 -4.04 -4.13
N ASP A 187 24.95 -3.24 -4.72
CA ASP A 187 25.72 -3.60 -5.91
C ASP A 187 26.72 -4.74 -5.62
N GLN A 188 27.41 -4.70 -4.50
CA GLN A 188 28.29 -5.79 -4.06
C GLN A 188 27.52 -7.09 -3.85
N CYS A 189 26.32 -6.99 -3.25
CA CYS A 189 25.42 -8.11 -3.06
C CYS A 189 24.98 -8.71 -4.40
N LEU A 190 24.57 -7.87 -5.35
CA LEU A 190 24.23 -8.29 -6.70
C LEU A 190 25.42 -8.97 -7.40
N GLN A 191 26.63 -8.42 -7.30
CA GLN A 191 27.81 -9.04 -7.92
C GLN A 191 28.14 -10.42 -7.35
N LYS A 192 27.98 -10.63 -6.04
CA LYS A 192 28.13 -11.96 -5.42
C LYS A 192 27.12 -12.97 -5.93
N ASN A 193 25.91 -12.54 -6.25
CA ASN A 193 24.75 -13.36 -6.60
C ASN A 193 24.35 -13.27 -8.09
N LYS A 194 25.13 -12.60 -8.93
CA LYS A 194 24.77 -12.30 -10.34
C LYS A 194 24.43 -13.52 -11.19
N HIS A 195 24.98 -14.68 -10.85
CA HIS A 195 24.75 -15.95 -11.56
C HIS A 195 23.30 -16.46 -11.40
N ARG A 196 22.56 -15.95 -10.42
CA ARG A 196 21.13 -16.24 -10.20
C ARG A 196 20.22 -15.50 -11.18
N TYR A 197 20.70 -14.44 -11.79
CA TYR A 197 19.93 -13.51 -12.63
C TYR A 197 20.33 -13.61 -14.10
N ALA A 198 19.41 -13.27 -14.99
CA ALA A 198 19.70 -13.17 -16.41
C ALA A 198 20.78 -12.11 -16.69
N PRO A 199 21.60 -12.25 -17.76
CA PRO A 199 22.69 -11.31 -18.02
C PRO A 199 22.27 -9.85 -18.06
N GLU A 200 21.11 -9.55 -18.67
CA GLU A 200 20.50 -8.22 -18.80
C GLU A 200 20.07 -7.64 -17.46
N ALA A 201 19.77 -8.48 -16.47
CA ALA A 201 19.35 -8.09 -15.15
C ALA A 201 20.52 -7.83 -14.16
N ARG A 202 21.78 -7.99 -14.62
CA ARG A 202 22.99 -7.89 -13.76
C ARG A 202 23.57 -6.48 -13.69
N ILE A 203 22.77 -5.49 -14.02
CA ILE A 203 23.18 -4.08 -14.07
C ILE A 203 23.25 -3.54 -12.63
N PRO A 204 24.37 -2.90 -12.24
CA PRO A 204 24.49 -2.19 -10.97
C PRO A 204 23.51 -1.01 -10.89
N MET A 205 23.34 -0.47 -9.67
CA MET A 205 22.46 0.65 -9.43
C MET A 205 22.82 1.85 -10.34
N ASN A 206 21.87 2.25 -11.16
CA ASN A 206 22.01 3.40 -12.01
C ASN A 206 21.22 4.59 -11.42
N LEU A 207 21.94 5.63 -11.01
CA LEU A 207 21.36 6.85 -10.46
C LEU A 207 21.50 8.04 -11.42
N VAL A 208 21.91 7.80 -12.65
CA VAL A 208 22.01 8.84 -13.68
C VAL A 208 20.65 8.99 -14.34
N PRO A 209 19.93 10.09 -14.11
CA PRO A 209 18.65 10.30 -14.76
C PRO A 209 18.84 10.49 -16.26
N SER A 210 18.06 9.80 -17.06
CA SER A 210 18.07 9.94 -18.50
C SER A 210 16.80 10.63 -18.98
N LYS A 211 16.95 11.74 -19.68
CA LYS A 211 15.87 12.41 -20.42
C LYS A 211 15.57 11.76 -21.74
N VAL A 212 16.61 11.19 -22.33
CA VAL A 212 16.53 10.68 -23.70
C VAL A 212 15.68 9.40 -23.68
N GLU A 213 14.61 9.45 -24.44
CA GLU A 213 13.82 8.26 -24.70
C GLU A 213 14.68 7.29 -25.52
N PRO A 214 14.92 6.08 -25.03
CA PRO A 214 15.70 5.11 -25.78
C PRO A 214 15.08 4.85 -27.17
N GLU A 215 15.88 4.74 -28.17
CA GLU A 215 15.42 4.31 -29.49
C GLU A 215 14.75 2.94 -29.36
N ASN A 216 13.56 2.76 -29.97
CA ASN A 216 12.75 1.54 -29.91
C ASN A 216 12.11 1.19 -28.55
N VAL A 217 11.83 2.17 -27.69
CA VAL A 217 11.14 1.94 -26.39
C VAL A 217 9.72 1.40 -26.56
N ASP A 218 9.11 1.56 -27.72
CA ASP A 218 7.74 1.12 -27.97
C ASP A 218 7.64 -0.41 -28.21
N ALA A 219 8.76 -1.08 -28.45
CA ALA A 219 8.79 -2.53 -28.53
C ALA A 219 8.82 -3.15 -27.12
N LEU A 220 7.93 -4.11 -26.87
CA LEU A 220 8.14 -5.08 -25.81
C LEU A 220 9.30 -5.96 -26.23
N ASP A 221 10.23 -6.19 -25.31
CA ASP A 221 11.21 -7.25 -25.52
C ASP A 221 10.43 -8.57 -25.64
N GLU A 222 10.41 -9.19 -26.81
CA GLU A 222 9.64 -10.41 -27.11
C GLU A 222 10.09 -11.63 -26.28
N THR A 223 11.06 -11.45 -25.38
CA THR A 223 11.59 -12.50 -24.52
C THR A 223 10.62 -12.99 -23.42
N GLU A 224 9.48 -12.34 -23.21
CA GLU A 224 8.38 -12.92 -22.43
C GLU A 224 7.46 -13.81 -23.30
N ALA A 225 8.04 -14.76 -24.00
CA ALA A 225 7.26 -15.90 -24.48
C ALA A 225 6.67 -16.62 -23.26
N ALA A 226 5.37 -16.92 -23.31
CA ALA A 226 4.68 -17.70 -22.29
C ALA A 226 5.56 -18.86 -21.82
N PRO A 227 5.66 -19.17 -20.54
CA PRO A 227 6.57 -20.18 -20.05
C PRO A 227 6.32 -21.47 -20.80
N SER A 228 7.25 -21.81 -21.67
CA SER A 228 7.25 -23.09 -22.36
C SER A 228 7.26 -24.16 -21.26
N ARG A 229 6.24 -25.00 -21.23
CA ARG A 229 6.07 -26.07 -20.24
C ARG A 229 7.18 -27.12 -20.24
N ASN A 230 8.23 -26.94 -21.05
CA ASN A 230 9.33 -27.88 -21.21
C ASN A 230 10.68 -27.17 -21.33
N THR A 231 11.13 -26.44 -20.27
CA THR A 231 12.54 -26.09 -20.20
C THR A 231 13.24 -27.04 -19.22
N ALA A 232 14.11 -27.88 -19.75
CA ALA A 232 14.96 -28.82 -19.02
C ALA A 232 16.05 -28.13 -18.16
N PHE A 233 15.99 -26.81 -18.01
CA PHE A 233 17.00 -26.02 -17.27
C PHE A 233 16.31 -25.14 -16.23
N PRO A 234 16.91 -24.99 -15.03
CA PRO A 234 16.45 -24.06 -14.01
C PRO A 234 16.37 -22.63 -14.56
N LYS A 235 15.35 -21.89 -14.14
CA LYS A 235 15.08 -20.51 -14.56
C LYS A 235 16.01 -19.52 -13.87
N TYR A 236 16.24 -18.38 -14.49
CA TYR A 236 16.76 -17.21 -13.78
C TYR A 236 15.70 -16.61 -12.88
N GLN A 237 16.13 -16.03 -11.76
CA GLN A 237 15.24 -15.30 -10.88
C GLN A 237 14.94 -13.91 -11.44
N HIS A 238 13.75 -13.42 -11.14
CA HIS A 238 13.33 -12.06 -11.47
C HIS A 238 14.00 -11.05 -10.55
N ARG A 239 14.18 -9.84 -11.04
CA ARG A 239 14.58 -8.71 -10.20
C ARG A 239 13.47 -7.68 -10.09
N THR A 240 13.31 -7.14 -8.89
CA THR A 240 12.27 -6.17 -8.55
C THR A 240 12.90 -4.89 -8.02
N ALA A 241 12.51 -3.74 -8.57
CA ALA A 241 12.82 -2.45 -7.94
C ALA A 241 11.76 -2.10 -6.90
N LEU A 242 12.18 -1.56 -5.75
CA LEU A 242 11.28 -0.90 -4.81
C LEU A 242 11.61 0.60 -4.79
N LEU A 243 10.65 1.41 -5.21
CA LEU A 243 10.78 2.86 -5.29
C LEU A 243 10.09 3.52 -4.10
N ILE A 244 10.87 4.03 -3.15
CA ILE A 244 10.36 4.81 -2.03
C ILE A 244 10.16 6.24 -2.50
N ARG A 245 8.90 6.65 -2.69
CA ARG A 245 8.59 8.00 -3.17
C ARG A 245 8.79 9.04 -2.09
N THR A 246 9.57 10.04 -2.44
CA THR A 246 9.82 11.22 -1.59
C THR A 246 9.95 12.46 -2.46
N TRP A 247 10.14 13.61 -1.83
CA TRP A 247 10.19 14.88 -2.56
C TRP A 247 11.15 15.87 -1.92
N GLU A 248 11.57 16.87 -2.66
CA GLU A 248 12.32 18.01 -2.16
C GLU A 248 11.54 18.74 -1.05
N GLY A 249 12.18 18.89 0.11
CA GLY A 249 11.59 19.46 1.31
C GLY A 249 10.98 18.41 2.27
N TYR A 250 11.11 17.11 1.95
CA TYR A 250 10.80 16.06 2.92
C TYR A 250 11.80 16.09 4.08
N THR A 251 11.31 16.05 5.30
CA THR A 251 12.14 16.00 6.50
C THR A 251 12.25 14.55 6.97
N TYR A 252 13.43 13.96 6.78
CA TYR A 252 13.70 12.59 7.23
C TYR A 252 13.88 12.57 8.75
N THR A 253 13.09 11.78 9.42
CA THR A 253 13.25 11.48 10.84
C THR A 253 14.15 10.25 11.02
N GLU A 254 14.69 10.03 12.22
CA GLU A 254 15.47 8.82 12.49
C GLU A 254 14.64 7.54 12.25
N ASN A 255 13.34 7.57 12.50
CA ASN A 255 12.48 6.44 12.21
C ASN A 255 12.27 6.20 10.70
N ASP A 256 12.27 7.25 9.87
CA ASP A 256 12.28 7.09 8.42
C ASP A 256 13.56 6.40 7.95
N LEU A 257 14.72 6.79 8.51
CA LEU A 257 16.01 6.17 8.21
C LEU A 257 16.01 4.69 8.64
N GLN A 258 15.53 4.37 9.84
CA GLN A 258 15.41 2.99 10.31
C GLN A 258 14.51 2.14 9.39
N ALA A 259 13.38 2.70 8.94
CA ALA A 259 12.48 2.03 8.01
C ALA A 259 13.16 1.78 6.64
N ILE A 260 13.91 2.75 6.11
CA ILE A 260 14.62 2.60 4.84
C ILE A 260 15.77 1.58 4.98
N ARG A 261 16.55 1.65 6.06
CA ARG A 261 17.60 0.64 6.37
C ARG A 261 17.03 -0.77 6.40
N SER A 262 15.84 -0.93 7.00
CA SER A 262 15.17 -2.23 7.05
C SER A 262 14.72 -2.71 5.67
N LEU A 263 14.20 -1.83 4.83
CA LEU A 263 13.83 -2.16 3.45
C LEU A 263 15.04 -2.62 2.64
N VAL A 264 16.16 -1.89 2.70
CA VAL A 264 17.39 -2.29 1.97
C VAL A 264 17.93 -3.62 2.46
N THR A 265 18.05 -3.78 3.78
CA THR A 265 18.63 -5.00 4.35
C THR A 265 17.76 -6.23 4.06
N GLU A 266 16.46 -6.12 4.33
CA GLU A 266 15.54 -7.25 4.21
C GLU A 266 15.24 -7.60 2.75
N LEU A 267 15.07 -6.61 1.88
CA LEU A 267 14.68 -6.85 0.50
C LEU A 267 15.88 -7.13 -0.42
N SER A 268 16.97 -6.37 -0.25
CA SER A 268 18.11 -6.49 -1.15
C SER A 268 19.21 -7.41 -0.60
N LEU A 269 19.73 -7.10 0.58
CA LEU A 269 20.93 -7.78 1.06
C LEU A 269 20.65 -9.24 1.50
N LEU A 270 19.57 -9.48 2.23
CA LEU A 270 19.21 -10.82 2.69
C LEU A 270 18.66 -11.72 1.59
N SER A 271 18.06 -11.15 0.54
CA SER A 271 17.61 -11.92 -0.62
C SER A 271 18.71 -12.25 -1.63
N GLY A 272 19.88 -11.59 -1.50
CA GLY A 272 20.98 -11.74 -2.47
C GLY A 272 20.72 -10.97 -3.77
N GLY A 273 20.03 -9.81 -3.71
CA GLY A 273 19.81 -8.90 -4.83
C GLY A 273 18.54 -9.14 -5.64
N GLU A 274 17.57 -9.93 -5.13
CA GLU A 274 16.26 -10.08 -5.78
C GLU A 274 15.54 -8.73 -5.88
N TYR A 275 15.73 -7.90 -4.87
CA TYR A 275 15.25 -6.52 -4.85
C TYR A 275 16.41 -5.53 -4.94
N GLN A 276 16.10 -4.38 -5.50
CA GLN A 276 16.93 -3.18 -5.40
C GLN A 276 16.07 -2.01 -4.93
N VAL A 277 16.50 -1.38 -3.84
CA VAL A 277 15.74 -0.31 -3.20
C VAL A 277 16.28 1.03 -3.62
N TYR A 278 15.40 1.89 -4.13
CA TYR A 278 15.69 3.27 -4.53
C TYR A 278 14.90 4.25 -3.69
N LEU A 279 15.52 5.35 -3.35
CA LEU A 279 14.83 6.55 -2.90
C LEU A 279 14.52 7.41 -4.12
N PHE A 280 13.25 7.54 -4.46
CA PHE A 280 12.78 8.15 -5.69
C PHE A 280 12.28 9.57 -5.42
N VAL A 281 13.15 10.57 -5.68
CA VAL A 281 13.03 11.93 -5.16
C VAL A 281 12.51 12.88 -6.23
N ASN A 282 11.30 13.40 -6.04
CA ASN A 282 10.76 14.47 -6.85
C ASN A 282 11.42 15.81 -6.49
N VAL A 283 12.11 16.42 -7.44
CA VAL A 283 12.66 17.77 -7.35
C VAL A 283 11.61 18.76 -7.83
N LYS A 284 11.24 19.72 -6.99
CA LYS A 284 10.13 20.65 -7.26
C LYS A 284 10.48 21.75 -8.28
N GLU A 285 11.76 22.08 -8.40
CA GLU A 285 12.24 22.98 -9.44
C GLU A 285 12.07 22.30 -10.81
N HIS A 286 10.97 22.63 -11.51
CA HIS A 286 10.55 21.97 -12.75
C HIS A 286 11.67 21.94 -13.80
N ASP A 287 12.36 23.06 -14.01
CA ASP A 287 13.42 23.21 -15.01
C ASP A 287 14.82 22.97 -14.46
N ALA A 288 14.95 22.35 -13.29
CA ALA A 288 16.26 21.97 -12.77
C ALA A 288 17.01 21.10 -13.78
N ASP A 289 18.17 21.58 -14.22
CA ASP A 289 19.01 20.85 -15.18
C ASP A 289 19.78 19.71 -14.50
N ILE A 290 19.03 18.76 -13.93
CA ILE A 290 19.58 17.57 -13.28
C ILE A 290 19.93 16.45 -14.26
N TYR A 291 19.48 16.55 -15.52
CA TYR A 291 19.67 15.51 -16.53
C TYR A 291 20.92 15.70 -17.36
N ASN A 292 21.31 16.93 -17.62
CA ASN A 292 22.47 17.26 -18.47
C ASN A 292 23.64 17.85 -17.68
N ASN A 293 23.43 18.20 -16.40
CA ASN A 293 24.43 18.81 -15.55
C ASN A 293 24.70 17.97 -14.30
N PRO A 294 25.70 17.09 -14.32
CA PRO A 294 26.04 16.24 -13.19
C PRO A 294 26.36 17.01 -11.90
N GLN A 295 26.95 18.22 -12.03
CA GLN A 295 27.24 19.05 -10.86
C GLN A 295 25.95 19.56 -10.22
N LYS A 296 25.00 20.04 -11.01
CA LYS A 296 23.67 20.48 -10.53
C LYS A 296 22.94 19.30 -9.86
N TYR A 297 23.00 18.11 -10.46
CA TYR A 297 22.43 16.90 -9.87
C TYR A 297 23.00 16.65 -8.47
N GLN A 298 24.32 16.67 -8.33
CA GLN A 298 24.99 16.44 -7.05
C GLN A 298 24.68 17.54 -6.03
N ASP A 299 24.56 18.79 -6.46
CA ASP A 299 24.24 19.92 -5.58
C ASP A 299 22.80 19.80 -5.04
N VAL A 300 21.84 19.44 -5.90
CA VAL A 300 20.45 19.16 -5.49
C VAL A 300 20.43 17.95 -4.54
N LEU A 301 21.09 16.86 -4.89
CA LEU A 301 21.14 15.65 -4.08
C LEU A 301 21.67 15.92 -2.66
N ARG A 302 22.75 16.71 -2.54
CA ARG A 302 23.32 17.09 -1.25
C ARG A 302 22.37 17.95 -0.42
N ARG A 303 21.57 18.79 -1.07
CA ARG A 303 20.62 19.69 -0.42
C ARG A 303 19.38 18.97 0.09
N VAL A 304 18.87 17.98 -0.65
CA VAL A 304 17.54 17.41 -0.40
C VAL A 304 17.56 16.04 0.26
N VAL A 305 18.70 15.33 0.24
CA VAL A 305 18.81 13.96 0.73
C VAL A 305 19.91 13.84 1.81
N PRO A 306 19.61 13.18 2.95
CA PRO A 306 20.63 12.85 3.95
C PRO A 306 21.81 12.11 3.32
N LYS A 307 23.04 12.35 3.82
CA LYS A 307 24.27 11.73 3.29
C LYS A 307 24.15 10.22 3.12
N GLU A 308 23.61 9.54 4.11
CA GLU A 308 23.41 8.10 4.17
C GLU A 308 22.61 7.53 2.99
N LEU A 309 21.64 8.30 2.45
CA LEU A 309 20.71 7.81 1.43
C LEU A 309 21.05 8.25 0.01
N ARG A 310 22.13 9.02 -0.17
CA ARG A 310 22.44 9.64 -1.48
C ARG A 310 22.74 8.64 -2.57
N ASP A 311 23.40 7.53 -2.23
CA ASP A 311 23.81 6.51 -3.19
C ASP A 311 22.71 5.50 -3.54
N ILE A 312 21.49 5.70 -3.01
CA ILE A 312 20.28 4.99 -3.44
C ILE A 312 19.23 5.95 -4.00
N SER A 313 19.55 7.25 -4.12
CA SER A 313 18.58 8.28 -4.49
C SER A 313 18.64 8.61 -5.97
N LEU A 314 17.53 8.41 -6.65
CA LEU A 314 17.31 8.84 -8.03
C LEU A 314 16.42 10.08 -8.03
N LEU A 315 16.97 11.21 -8.54
CA LEU A 315 16.25 12.47 -8.67
C LEU A 315 15.49 12.54 -9.99
N TRP A 316 14.30 13.12 -9.96
CA TRP A 316 13.52 13.40 -11.14
C TRP A 316 12.67 14.67 -10.98
N THR A 317 12.25 15.28 -12.09
CA THR A 317 11.37 16.47 -12.12
C THR A 317 10.12 16.16 -12.94
N GLU A 318 9.05 16.93 -12.74
CA GLU A 318 7.82 16.80 -13.57
C GLU A 318 8.11 17.03 -15.06
N LYS A 319 9.16 17.77 -15.40
CA LYS A 319 9.56 18.02 -16.78
C LYS A 319 9.83 16.75 -17.59
N VAL A 320 10.35 15.69 -16.97
CA VAL A 320 10.53 14.40 -17.67
C VAL A 320 9.19 13.81 -18.09
N CYS A 321 8.15 13.98 -17.28
CA CYS A 321 6.81 13.51 -17.62
C CYS A 321 6.22 14.34 -18.78
N GLU A 322 6.42 15.66 -18.77
CA GLU A 322 6.01 16.56 -19.85
C GLU A 322 6.69 16.20 -21.18
N GLU A 323 7.98 15.97 -21.16
CA GLU A 323 8.77 15.64 -22.35
C GLU A 323 8.42 14.26 -22.92
N TRP A 324 8.17 13.27 -22.06
CA TRP A 324 7.85 11.92 -22.48
C TRP A 324 6.39 11.76 -22.93
N TYR A 325 5.46 12.54 -22.34
CA TYR A 325 4.02 12.43 -22.56
C TYR A 325 3.35 13.76 -22.95
N PRO A 326 3.86 14.48 -23.97
CA PRO A 326 3.43 15.85 -24.27
C PRO A 326 1.94 15.96 -24.63
N LYS A 327 1.31 14.86 -25.03
CA LYS A 327 -0.11 14.82 -25.44
C LYS A 327 -1.08 14.74 -24.25
N VAL A 328 -0.60 14.46 -23.04
CA VAL A 328 -1.48 14.33 -21.85
C VAL A 328 -1.99 15.69 -21.41
N GLY A 329 -1.11 16.70 -21.33
CA GLY A 329 -1.46 18.09 -21.07
C GLY A 329 -1.67 18.44 -19.58
N ASP A 330 -1.42 17.51 -18.67
CA ASP A 330 -1.32 17.75 -17.23
C ASP A 330 -0.32 16.75 -16.64
N TRP A 331 0.74 17.23 -15.99
CA TRP A 331 1.85 16.40 -15.52
C TRP A 331 2.11 16.54 -14.02
N GLN A 332 1.20 17.21 -13.31
CA GLN A 332 1.33 17.38 -11.86
C GLN A 332 1.41 16.02 -11.16
N VAL A 333 2.36 15.87 -10.25
CA VAL A 333 2.60 14.63 -9.49
C VAL A 333 1.32 14.12 -8.82
N TYR A 334 0.48 15.01 -8.31
CA TYR A 334 -0.77 14.64 -7.65
C TYR A 334 -1.72 13.84 -8.57
N TRP A 335 -1.79 14.22 -9.86
CA TRP A 335 -2.65 13.55 -10.83
C TRP A 335 -1.96 12.40 -11.55
N GLN A 336 -0.63 12.49 -11.70
CA GLN A 336 0.16 11.63 -12.58
C GLN A 336 1.26 10.86 -11.84
N GLN A 337 0.97 10.41 -10.65
CA GLN A 337 1.94 9.76 -9.73
C GLN A 337 2.71 8.59 -10.35
N PHE A 338 2.13 7.92 -11.35
CA PHE A 338 2.73 6.74 -11.96
C PHE A 338 3.48 7.01 -13.27
N MET A 339 3.41 8.22 -13.82
CA MET A 339 4.20 8.56 -15.01
C MET A 339 5.72 8.42 -14.78
N PRO A 340 6.28 8.92 -13.67
CA PRO A 340 7.71 8.75 -13.41
C PRO A 340 8.12 7.27 -13.22
N LEU A 341 7.20 6.40 -12.78
CA LEU A 341 7.47 4.96 -12.70
C LEU A 341 7.60 4.32 -14.09
N GLN A 342 6.82 4.79 -15.06
CA GLN A 342 6.93 4.34 -16.45
C GLN A 342 8.28 4.76 -17.05
N TRP A 343 8.68 6.01 -16.82
CA TRP A 343 10.01 6.48 -17.18
C TRP A 343 11.10 5.65 -16.52
N PHE A 344 11.01 5.40 -15.21
CA PHE A 344 11.94 4.54 -14.49
C PHE A 344 12.04 3.16 -15.15
N SER A 345 10.92 2.50 -15.37
CA SER A 345 10.88 1.15 -15.97
C SER A 345 11.53 1.08 -17.35
N LYS A 346 11.43 2.15 -18.14
CA LYS A 346 12.04 2.23 -19.48
C LYS A 346 13.54 2.53 -19.43
N THR A 347 13.99 3.28 -18.44
CA THR A 347 15.41 3.60 -18.25
C THR A 347 16.15 2.57 -17.40
N HIS A 348 15.42 1.65 -16.74
CA HIS A 348 15.94 0.58 -15.91
C HIS A 348 15.34 -0.77 -16.34
N PRO A 349 15.67 -1.24 -17.53
CA PRO A 349 15.07 -2.44 -18.13
C PRO A 349 15.45 -3.74 -17.42
N GLU A 350 16.42 -3.69 -16.50
CA GLU A 350 16.89 -4.81 -15.69
C GLU A 350 15.86 -5.33 -14.69
N PHE A 351 14.78 -4.59 -14.44
CA PHE A 351 13.73 -4.99 -13.50
C PHE A 351 12.49 -5.51 -14.22
N ASP A 352 12.02 -6.68 -13.82
CA ASP A 352 10.76 -7.26 -14.30
C ASP A 352 9.56 -6.66 -13.60
N TYR A 353 9.74 -6.19 -12.35
CA TYR A 353 8.69 -5.64 -11.51
C TYR A 353 9.15 -4.40 -10.75
N VAL A 354 8.18 -3.53 -10.44
CA VAL A 354 8.40 -2.32 -9.65
C VAL A 354 7.35 -2.24 -8.54
N TRP A 355 7.76 -2.19 -7.30
CA TRP A 355 6.92 -1.76 -6.19
C TRP A 355 7.00 -0.24 -6.03
N ASN A 356 5.85 0.42 -6.06
CA ASN A 356 5.72 1.78 -5.59
C ASN A 356 5.47 1.76 -4.08
N TRP A 357 6.32 2.42 -3.30
CA TRP A 357 6.25 2.47 -1.85
C TRP A 357 6.15 3.89 -1.33
N GLU A 358 5.32 4.13 -0.31
CA GLU A 358 5.15 5.45 0.30
C GLU A 358 6.01 5.61 1.55
N THR A 359 6.57 6.81 1.76
CA THR A 359 7.42 7.10 2.92
C THR A 359 6.68 7.00 4.26
N ASP A 360 5.37 7.11 4.26
CA ASP A 360 4.52 7.00 5.45
C ASP A 360 3.84 5.61 5.61
N ALA A 361 4.22 4.64 4.80
CA ALA A 361 3.90 3.24 5.03
C ALA A 361 4.92 2.61 5.99
N ARG A 362 4.44 1.84 6.95
CA ARG A 362 5.28 1.10 7.92
C ARG A 362 4.80 -0.35 8.01
N TYR A 363 5.74 -1.25 8.16
CA TYR A 363 5.45 -2.65 8.41
C TYR A 363 6.18 -3.14 9.65
N THR A 364 5.43 -3.71 10.60
CA THR A 364 6.01 -4.19 11.88
C THR A 364 6.72 -5.52 11.74
N GLY A 365 6.43 -6.29 10.70
CA GLY A 365 7.07 -7.56 10.38
C GLY A 365 8.23 -7.42 9.38
N ASN A 366 8.65 -8.52 8.76
CA ASN A 366 9.71 -8.56 7.75
C ASN A 366 9.14 -8.21 6.36
N HIS A 367 9.73 -7.23 5.68
CA HIS A 367 9.24 -6.72 4.40
C HIS A 367 9.32 -7.76 3.26
N TYR A 368 10.38 -8.58 3.22
CA TYR A 368 10.53 -9.61 2.20
C TYR A 368 9.39 -10.62 2.30
N HIS A 369 9.12 -11.11 3.53
CA HIS A 369 8.02 -12.01 3.77
C HIS A 369 6.68 -11.44 3.30
N PHE A 370 6.41 -10.19 3.65
CA PHE A 370 5.16 -9.51 3.26
C PHE A 370 5.02 -9.43 1.74
N LEU A 371 6.01 -8.86 1.05
CA LEU A 371 5.90 -8.61 -0.38
C LEU A 371 5.82 -9.91 -1.19
N GLU A 372 6.65 -10.91 -0.86
CA GLU A 372 6.64 -12.20 -1.54
C GLU A 372 5.33 -12.99 -1.31
N LYS A 373 4.74 -12.88 -0.11
CA LYS A 373 3.44 -13.51 0.15
C LYS A 373 2.30 -12.85 -0.62
N MET A 374 2.33 -11.53 -0.82
CA MET A 374 1.37 -10.85 -1.71
C MET A 374 1.54 -11.30 -3.17
N VAL A 375 2.78 -11.49 -3.61
CA VAL A 375 3.11 -12.01 -4.96
C VAL A 375 2.62 -13.44 -5.12
N GLU A 376 2.90 -14.32 -4.17
CA GLU A 376 2.48 -15.72 -4.19
C GLU A 376 0.94 -15.85 -4.22
N PHE A 377 0.25 -15.09 -3.36
CA PHE A 377 -1.21 -15.03 -3.37
C PHE A 377 -1.75 -14.62 -4.75
N ALA A 378 -1.24 -13.53 -5.31
CA ALA A 378 -1.72 -13.01 -6.59
C ALA A 378 -1.42 -13.95 -7.76
N ARG A 379 -0.27 -14.66 -7.72
CA ARG A 379 0.08 -15.67 -8.72
C ARG A 379 -0.94 -16.82 -8.76
N ASN A 380 -1.45 -17.23 -7.61
CA ASN A 380 -2.38 -18.35 -7.48
C ASN A 380 -3.83 -17.99 -7.80
N MET A 381 -4.16 -16.70 -7.97
CA MET A 381 -5.52 -16.30 -8.35
C MET A 381 -5.80 -16.60 -9.83
N PRO A 382 -6.94 -17.29 -10.14
CA PRO A 382 -7.38 -17.47 -11.53
C PRO A 382 -7.88 -16.14 -12.13
N ARG A 383 -7.85 -16.02 -13.45
CA ARG A 383 -8.40 -14.86 -14.15
C ARG A 383 -9.93 -14.82 -14.18
N LYS A 384 -10.61 -15.99 -14.10
CA LYS A 384 -12.07 -16.04 -14.00
C LYS A 384 -12.53 -15.34 -12.73
N ASN A 385 -13.39 -14.34 -12.88
CA ASN A 385 -13.94 -13.51 -11.82
C ASN A 385 -12.88 -12.74 -10.99
N VAL A 386 -11.67 -12.55 -11.51
CA VAL A 386 -10.61 -11.85 -10.76
C VAL A 386 -11.00 -10.41 -10.43
N TRP A 387 -11.70 -9.74 -11.32
CA TRP A 387 -12.16 -8.36 -11.12
C TRP A 387 -13.26 -8.27 -10.08
N GLU A 388 -14.21 -9.19 -10.12
CA GLU A 388 -15.32 -9.29 -9.19
C GLU A 388 -14.82 -9.64 -7.77
N ARG A 389 -13.94 -10.63 -7.67
CA ARG A 389 -13.29 -11.02 -6.42
C ARG A 389 -12.41 -9.90 -5.85
N SER A 390 -11.65 -9.21 -6.71
CA SER A 390 -10.75 -8.14 -6.30
C SER A 390 -11.47 -6.82 -5.96
N SER A 391 -12.77 -6.70 -6.24
CA SER A 391 -13.54 -5.49 -5.93
C SER A 391 -14.10 -5.45 -4.51
N ARG A 392 -13.90 -6.48 -3.72
CA ARG A 392 -14.53 -6.66 -2.41
C ARG A 392 -13.54 -6.83 -1.29
N PHE A 393 -13.86 -6.24 -0.15
CA PHE A 393 -13.18 -6.55 1.11
C PHE A 393 -13.62 -7.93 1.63
N TYR A 394 -12.68 -8.69 2.13
CA TYR A 394 -12.96 -9.92 2.85
C TYR A 394 -13.03 -9.65 4.35
N PHE A 395 -14.22 -9.82 4.93
CA PHE A 395 -14.48 -9.72 6.37
C PHE A 395 -14.64 -11.15 6.93
N PRO A 396 -13.61 -11.72 7.60
CA PRO A 396 -13.66 -13.10 8.06
C PRO A 396 -14.84 -13.44 8.97
N GLU A 397 -15.20 -12.50 9.85
CA GLU A 397 -16.32 -12.67 10.79
C GLU A 397 -17.69 -12.73 10.07
N GLU A 398 -17.84 -12.03 8.92
CA GLU A 398 -19.06 -12.02 8.13
C GLU A 398 -19.11 -13.13 7.08
N HIS A 399 -18.00 -13.33 6.36
CA HIS A 399 -17.94 -14.20 5.20
C HIS A 399 -17.50 -15.64 5.55
N GLY A 400 -17.09 -15.92 6.80
CA GLY A 400 -16.49 -17.18 7.17
C GLY A 400 -15.09 -17.36 6.55
N ASN A 401 -14.75 -18.57 6.13
CA ASN A 401 -13.46 -18.80 5.51
C ASN A 401 -13.37 -18.24 4.08
N PHE A 402 -12.15 -18.00 3.61
CA PHE A 402 -11.92 -17.35 2.31
C PHE A 402 -12.46 -18.16 1.12
N ALA A 403 -12.45 -19.51 1.20
CA ALA A 403 -13.01 -20.33 0.14
C ALA A 403 -14.53 -20.14 0.02
N SER A 404 -15.24 -20.01 1.16
CA SER A 404 -16.66 -19.67 1.17
C SER A 404 -16.92 -18.30 0.57
N PHE A 405 -16.14 -17.29 0.96
CA PHE A 405 -16.22 -15.95 0.38
C PHE A 405 -16.05 -15.94 -1.15
N LEU A 406 -15.07 -16.69 -1.67
CA LEU A 406 -14.88 -16.82 -3.11
C LEU A 406 -16.06 -17.56 -3.77
N ALA A 407 -16.54 -18.65 -3.18
CA ALA A 407 -17.65 -19.42 -3.72
C ALA A 407 -18.95 -18.58 -3.77
N ASP A 408 -19.23 -17.82 -2.72
CA ASP A 408 -20.39 -16.92 -2.66
C ASP A 408 -20.30 -15.82 -3.72
N THR A 409 -19.11 -15.24 -3.89
CA THR A 409 -18.85 -14.25 -4.94
C THR A 409 -19.06 -14.84 -6.34
N ASP A 410 -18.50 -16.01 -6.60
CA ASP A 410 -18.62 -16.68 -7.90
C ASP A 410 -20.06 -17.08 -8.21
N ALA A 411 -20.80 -17.59 -7.21
CA ALA A 411 -22.21 -17.92 -7.36
C ALA A 411 -23.07 -16.68 -7.64
N ALA A 412 -22.79 -15.58 -6.96
CA ALA A 412 -23.50 -14.32 -7.23
C ALA A 412 -23.21 -13.76 -8.63
N VAL A 413 -21.94 -13.83 -9.08
CA VAL A 413 -21.55 -13.43 -10.44
C VAL A 413 -22.27 -14.30 -11.48
N LEU A 414 -22.30 -15.63 -11.28
CA LEU A 414 -23.01 -16.54 -12.17
C LEU A 414 -24.51 -16.22 -12.23
N ASN A 415 -25.16 -16.06 -11.08
CA ASN A 415 -26.59 -15.75 -11.02
C ASN A 415 -26.92 -14.41 -11.68
N ALA A 416 -26.12 -13.38 -11.45
CA ALA A 416 -26.31 -12.06 -12.07
C ALA A 416 -26.08 -12.12 -13.61
N SER A 417 -25.12 -12.92 -14.06
CA SER A 417 -24.86 -13.14 -15.48
C SER A 417 -26.04 -13.88 -16.16
N LEU A 418 -26.56 -14.94 -15.51
CA LEU A 418 -27.73 -15.68 -16.02
C LEU A 418 -29.00 -14.82 -16.03
N ALA A 419 -29.15 -13.95 -15.06
CA ALA A 419 -30.26 -12.98 -15.02
C ALA A 419 -30.09 -11.81 -16.01
N GLY A 420 -28.93 -11.68 -16.65
CA GLY A 420 -28.62 -10.59 -17.57
C GLY A 420 -28.45 -9.21 -16.89
N THR A 421 -28.29 -9.19 -15.58
CA THR A 421 -28.11 -7.96 -14.79
C THR A 421 -26.65 -7.52 -14.73
N MET A 422 -25.71 -8.43 -14.97
CA MET A 422 -24.29 -8.16 -14.99
C MET A 422 -23.59 -8.96 -16.10
N LYS A 423 -22.55 -8.39 -16.68
CA LYS A 423 -21.65 -9.11 -17.56
C LYS A 423 -20.29 -9.26 -16.89
N PRO A 424 -19.86 -10.49 -16.59
CA PRO A 424 -18.53 -10.71 -15.99
C PRO A 424 -17.40 -10.16 -16.88
N VAL A 425 -16.34 -9.67 -16.26
CA VAL A 425 -15.16 -9.23 -16.99
C VAL A 425 -14.38 -10.45 -17.46
N TRP A 426 -14.29 -10.61 -18.79
CA TRP A 426 -13.57 -11.72 -19.40
C TRP A 426 -12.68 -11.24 -20.53
N GLY A 427 -11.39 -11.20 -20.28
CA GLY A 427 -10.41 -10.65 -21.21
C GLY A 427 -10.38 -9.12 -21.24
N PRO A 428 -9.69 -8.56 -22.23
CA PRO A 428 -9.53 -7.12 -22.40
C PRO A 428 -10.86 -6.39 -22.59
N GLN A 429 -10.95 -5.17 -22.03
CA GLN A 429 -12.09 -4.28 -22.17
C GLN A 429 -11.65 -2.94 -22.80
N PRO A 430 -11.16 -2.92 -24.06
CA PRO A 430 -10.68 -1.71 -24.70
C PRO A 430 -11.81 -0.69 -24.85
N TYR A 431 -11.46 0.59 -24.75
CA TYR A 431 -12.42 1.67 -24.95
C TYR A 431 -12.85 1.82 -26.41
N THR A 432 -11.89 1.64 -27.33
CA THR A 432 -12.17 1.60 -28.78
C THR A 432 -11.58 0.33 -29.37
N LYS A 433 -12.08 -0.04 -30.57
CA LYS A 433 -11.56 -1.21 -31.28
C LYS A 433 -10.11 -1.06 -31.77
N GLU A 434 -9.68 0.18 -31.91
CA GLU A 434 -8.34 0.55 -32.36
C GLU A 434 -7.32 0.61 -31.21
N GLN A 435 -7.77 0.57 -29.96
CA GLN A 435 -6.87 0.55 -28.82
C GLN A 435 -6.07 -0.77 -28.82
N PRO A 436 -4.75 -0.71 -28.82
CA PRO A 436 -3.94 -1.92 -28.76
C PRO A 436 -4.19 -2.70 -27.48
N VAL A 437 -4.17 -4.00 -27.55
CA VAL A 437 -4.32 -4.92 -26.43
C VAL A 437 -3.00 -5.66 -26.21
N ILE A 438 -2.45 -5.58 -25.00
CA ILE A 438 -1.15 -6.19 -24.64
C ILE A 438 -1.32 -7.51 -23.90
N GLY A 439 -2.36 -7.62 -23.08
CA GLY A 439 -2.63 -8.83 -22.31
C GLY A 439 -3.15 -9.98 -23.16
N PRO A 440 -3.14 -11.19 -22.61
CA PRO A 440 -3.59 -12.37 -23.33
C PRO A 440 -5.10 -12.34 -23.58
N LEU A 441 -5.51 -12.87 -24.72
CA LEU A 441 -6.93 -13.14 -24.98
C LEU A 441 -7.37 -14.41 -24.24
N PRO A 442 -8.64 -14.47 -23.80
CA PRO A 442 -9.17 -15.65 -23.15
C PRO A 442 -9.05 -16.90 -24.07
N PRO A 443 -8.56 -18.02 -23.52
CA PRO A 443 -8.42 -19.26 -24.29
C PRO A 443 -9.77 -19.94 -24.58
N THR A 444 -10.79 -19.65 -23.75
CA THR A 444 -12.13 -20.23 -23.80
C THR A 444 -13.19 -19.16 -23.56
N LYS A 445 -14.46 -19.52 -23.66
CA LYS A 445 -15.54 -18.67 -23.15
C LYS A 445 -15.52 -18.65 -21.63
N TRP A 446 -16.08 -17.61 -21.05
CA TRP A 446 -16.14 -17.48 -19.57
C TRP A 446 -16.87 -18.64 -18.92
N GLU A 447 -17.95 -19.12 -19.52
CA GLU A 447 -18.76 -20.23 -19.02
C GLU A 447 -17.96 -21.54 -18.98
N ASP A 448 -17.07 -21.75 -19.95
CA ASP A 448 -16.33 -22.99 -20.14
C ASP A 448 -15.05 -23.07 -19.30
N ASP A 449 -14.56 -21.97 -18.72
CA ASP A 449 -13.37 -21.99 -17.88
C ASP A 449 -13.69 -22.50 -16.48
N ASN A 450 -12.87 -23.43 -15.99
CA ASN A 450 -12.98 -24.01 -14.66
C ASN A 450 -11.94 -23.44 -13.70
N PHE A 451 -11.78 -22.11 -13.67
CA PHE A 451 -10.84 -21.39 -12.80
C PHE A 451 -9.37 -21.85 -12.95
N THR A 452 -8.99 -22.24 -14.15
CA THR A 452 -7.62 -22.69 -14.43
C THR A 452 -6.79 -21.65 -15.13
N TRP A 453 -7.42 -20.83 -15.97
CA TRP A 453 -6.71 -19.76 -16.68
C TRP A 453 -6.16 -18.72 -15.71
N GLY A 454 -4.87 -18.48 -15.79
CA GLY A 454 -4.14 -17.49 -15.00
C GLY A 454 -3.58 -18.01 -13.67
N VAL A 455 -3.88 -19.26 -13.26
CA VAL A 455 -3.25 -19.87 -12.09
C VAL A 455 -1.78 -20.15 -12.37
N GLY A 456 -0.90 -19.68 -11.48
CA GLY A 456 0.56 -19.76 -11.66
C GLY A 456 1.14 -18.64 -12.55
N GLU A 457 0.29 -17.77 -13.11
CA GLU A 457 0.71 -16.59 -13.87
C GLU A 457 1.00 -15.43 -12.91
N GLU A 458 2.13 -14.76 -13.10
CA GLU A 458 2.46 -13.54 -12.36
C GLU A 458 1.40 -12.45 -12.61
N ALA A 459 0.99 -11.76 -11.55
CA ALA A 459 0.08 -10.64 -11.69
C ALA A 459 0.80 -9.40 -12.24
N ASP A 460 0.17 -8.71 -13.18
CA ASP A 460 0.67 -7.47 -13.75
C ASP A 460 0.49 -6.28 -12.80
N LEU A 461 -0.56 -6.31 -11.98
CA LEU A 461 -0.86 -5.33 -10.95
C LEU A 461 -1.27 -6.06 -9.67
N ILE A 462 -0.59 -5.76 -8.55
CA ILE A 462 -0.99 -6.20 -7.21
C ILE A 462 -1.30 -4.98 -6.37
N THR A 463 -2.50 -4.92 -5.82
CA THR A 463 -2.96 -3.83 -4.95
C THR A 463 -3.18 -4.33 -3.51
N LEU A 464 -3.10 -3.42 -2.56
CA LEU A 464 -3.33 -3.67 -1.14
C LEU A 464 -4.67 -3.09 -0.65
N GLN A 465 -5.50 -2.65 -1.60
CA GLN A 465 -6.88 -2.22 -1.44
C GLN A 465 -7.71 -2.79 -2.60
N PRO A 466 -9.02 -2.99 -2.42
CA PRO A 466 -9.88 -3.49 -3.48
C PRO A 466 -9.84 -2.64 -4.75
N ILE A 467 -10.10 -3.29 -5.88
CA ILE A 467 -10.12 -2.69 -7.20
C ILE A 467 -11.58 -2.51 -7.64
N TRP A 468 -12.06 -1.28 -7.60
CA TRP A 468 -13.47 -0.94 -7.76
C TRP A 468 -13.84 -0.42 -9.14
N ASP A 469 -15.12 -0.55 -9.49
CA ASP A 469 -15.74 0.22 -10.57
C ASP A 469 -16.26 1.56 -9.99
N PRO A 470 -15.64 2.70 -10.30
CA PRO A 470 -16.08 3.97 -9.74
C PRO A 470 -17.33 4.54 -10.44
N THR A 471 -17.80 3.93 -11.52
CA THR A 471 -18.87 4.51 -12.37
C THR A 471 -20.20 4.61 -11.65
N GLN A 472 -20.46 3.71 -10.73
CA GLN A 472 -21.70 3.66 -9.95
C GLN A 472 -21.58 4.30 -8.57
N THR A 473 -20.42 4.87 -8.23
CA THR A 473 -20.15 5.48 -6.93
C THR A 473 -20.21 6.99 -6.98
N GLU A 474 -20.27 7.63 -5.81
CA GLU A 474 -20.14 9.09 -5.68
C GLU A 474 -18.72 9.59 -5.50
N TRP A 475 -17.71 8.73 -5.74
CA TRP A 475 -16.33 9.14 -5.65
C TRP A 475 -16.03 10.37 -6.50
N SER A 476 -15.50 11.41 -5.88
CA SER A 476 -15.37 12.74 -6.49
C SER A 476 -14.49 12.79 -7.73
N TYR A 477 -13.56 11.82 -7.87
CA TYR A 477 -12.64 11.78 -9.00
C TYR A 477 -13.05 10.83 -10.12
N ARG A 478 -14.20 10.17 -10.05
CA ARG A 478 -14.67 9.17 -11.03
C ARG A 478 -14.73 9.66 -12.48
N TYR A 479 -14.75 10.95 -12.69
CA TYR A 479 -14.77 11.59 -14.02
C TYR A 479 -13.49 12.35 -14.35
N LYS A 480 -12.43 12.22 -13.56
CA LYS A 480 -11.13 12.81 -13.85
C LYS A 480 -10.41 11.99 -14.92
N ILE A 481 -10.77 12.21 -16.16
CA ILE A 481 -10.34 11.43 -17.35
C ILE A 481 -9.81 12.39 -18.40
N TRP A 482 -8.69 12.05 -19.02
CA TRP A 482 -8.04 12.87 -20.06
C TRP A 482 -7.98 12.15 -21.39
N ASN A 483 -8.39 12.83 -22.48
CA ASN A 483 -8.20 12.40 -23.88
C ASN A 483 -8.76 11.01 -24.25
N PHE A 484 -9.76 10.50 -23.54
CA PHE A 484 -10.46 9.27 -23.93
C PHE A 484 -11.59 9.54 -24.93
N VAL A 485 -12.22 10.69 -24.82
CA VAL A 485 -13.26 11.13 -25.75
C VAL A 485 -12.66 12.22 -26.64
N PRO A 486 -12.57 12.02 -27.98
CA PRO A 486 -11.96 12.98 -28.88
C PRO A 486 -12.56 14.40 -28.74
N GLY A 487 -11.69 15.39 -28.60
CA GLY A 487 -12.09 16.79 -28.43
C GLY A 487 -12.77 17.13 -27.12
N LYS A 488 -12.85 16.20 -26.19
CA LYS A 488 -13.43 16.40 -24.87
C LYS A 488 -12.38 16.24 -23.79
N ARG A 489 -12.19 17.29 -23.01
CA ARG A 489 -11.41 17.23 -21.76
C ARG A 489 -12.32 17.60 -20.62
N PRO A 490 -12.38 16.82 -19.54
CA PRO A 490 -13.10 17.25 -18.36
C PRO A 490 -12.43 18.51 -17.77
N HIS A 491 -13.23 19.45 -17.35
CA HIS A 491 -12.77 20.63 -16.62
C HIS A 491 -12.25 20.21 -15.23
N PHE A 492 -11.19 20.83 -14.78
CA PHE A 492 -10.48 20.46 -13.56
C PHE A 492 -10.77 21.33 -12.34
N THR A 493 -11.76 22.14 -12.32
CA THR A 493 -12.06 22.91 -11.12
C THR A 493 -12.87 22.08 -10.14
N GLN A 494 -12.34 21.87 -8.98
CA GLN A 494 -12.97 21.18 -7.85
C GLN A 494 -14.09 22.04 -7.22
N SER A 495 -14.28 23.26 -7.70
CA SER A 495 -15.06 24.30 -7.04
C SER A 495 -16.48 24.47 -7.58
N ASP A 496 -16.93 23.66 -8.53
CA ASP A 496 -18.25 23.86 -9.11
C ASP A 496 -19.07 22.57 -9.22
N PRO A 497 -19.76 22.15 -8.13
CA PRO A 497 -20.62 20.96 -8.17
C PRO A 497 -21.90 21.14 -9.01
N GLY A 498 -22.12 22.33 -9.56
CA GLY A 498 -23.32 22.67 -10.30
C GLY A 498 -23.17 22.78 -11.81
N ASP A 499 -21.98 22.58 -12.35
CA ASP A 499 -21.78 22.75 -13.80
C ASP A 499 -21.96 21.44 -14.55
N ASP A 500 -23.08 21.27 -15.25
CA ASP A 500 -23.42 20.14 -16.12
C ASP A 500 -22.36 19.87 -17.22
N ALA A 501 -21.43 20.80 -17.45
CA ALA A 501 -20.31 20.66 -18.38
C ALA A 501 -19.32 19.54 -18.00
N TYR A 502 -19.35 19.07 -16.75
CA TYR A 502 -18.50 17.98 -16.26
C TYR A 502 -18.95 16.60 -16.64
N PHE A 503 -20.21 16.42 -16.93
CA PHE A 503 -20.81 15.13 -17.17
C PHE A 503 -21.08 14.94 -18.67
N HIS A 504 -20.05 14.50 -19.42
CA HIS A 504 -20.33 14.02 -20.76
C HIS A 504 -20.80 12.57 -20.67
N PRO A 505 -21.96 12.18 -21.26
CA PRO A 505 -22.47 10.81 -21.18
C PRO A 505 -21.50 9.74 -21.68
N ASP A 506 -20.62 10.09 -22.59
CA ASP A 506 -19.61 9.16 -23.11
C ASP A 506 -18.53 8.80 -22.09
N PHE A 507 -18.24 9.67 -21.11
CA PHE A 507 -17.31 9.32 -20.03
C PHE A 507 -17.87 8.23 -19.13
N ALA A 508 -19.18 8.11 -18.99
CA ALA A 508 -19.79 7.02 -18.24
C ALA A 508 -19.56 5.65 -18.89
N LYS A 509 -19.32 5.62 -20.20
CA LYS A 509 -19.13 4.38 -20.97
C LYS A 509 -17.69 3.88 -20.98
N ILE A 510 -16.73 4.68 -20.51
CA ILE A 510 -15.32 4.27 -20.51
C ILE A 510 -15.11 3.22 -19.43
N PRO A 511 -14.70 1.99 -19.81
CA PRO A 511 -14.36 0.95 -18.82
C PRO A 511 -13.21 1.40 -17.94
N ARG A 512 -13.43 1.42 -16.63
CA ARG A 512 -12.41 1.87 -15.67
C ARG A 512 -12.53 1.18 -14.33
N ARG A 513 -11.45 1.26 -13.57
CA ARG A 513 -11.32 0.75 -12.21
C ARG A 513 -10.49 1.71 -11.38
N VAL A 514 -10.67 1.63 -10.09
CA VAL A 514 -9.95 2.43 -9.10
C VAL A 514 -9.47 1.54 -7.95
N PHE A 515 -8.35 1.87 -7.38
CA PHE A 515 -7.94 1.41 -6.05
C PHE A 515 -7.35 2.61 -5.30
N ILE A 516 -7.70 2.73 -4.04
CA ILE A 516 -7.19 3.82 -3.20
C ILE A 516 -5.88 3.38 -2.56
N ASN A 517 -4.98 4.34 -2.32
CA ASN A 517 -3.63 4.09 -1.87
C ASN A 517 -2.69 3.62 -3.00
N THR A 518 -1.53 4.22 -3.05
CA THR A 518 -0.64 4.06 -4.21
C THR A 518 0.45 3.01 -4.01
N VAL A 519 0.48 2.31 -2.87
CA VAL A 519 1.38 1.18 -2.67
C VAL A 519 0.89 -0.01 -3.48
N ALA A 520 1.62 -0.34 -4.52
CA ALA A 520 1.25 -1.39 -5.46
C ALA A 520 2.47 -1.94 -6.19
N ARG A 521 2.38 -3.18 -6.69
CA ARG A 521 3.38 -3.81 -7.58
C ARG A 521 2.91 -3.75 -9.02
N PHE A 522 3.83 -3.40 -9.91
CA PHE A 522 3.62 -3.31 -11.36
C PHE A 522 4.58 -4.24 -12.07
N SER A 523 4.10 -5.01 -13.06
CA SER A 523 4.97 -5.70 -14.00
C SER A 523 5.55 -4.70 -15.02
N LYS A 524 6.69 -5.01 -15.61
CA LYS A 524 7.26 -4.28 -16.75
C LYS A 524 6.24 -4.13 -17.87
N LYS A 525 5.46 -5.19 -18.16
CA LYS A 525 4.37 -5.21 -19.12
C LYS A 525 3.27 -4.19 -18.78
N MET A 526 2.88 -4.11 -17.50
CA MET A 526 1.89 -3.14 -17.02
C MET A 526 2.37 -1.71 -17.23
N LEU A 527 3.62 -1.40 -16.82
CA LEU A 527 4.22 -0.08 -17.00
C LEU A 527 4.40 0.28 -18.48
N HIS A 528 4.68 -0.70 -19.33
CA HIS A 528 4.71 -0.50 -20.77
C HIS A 528 3.32 -0.18 -21.35
N ALA A 529 2.26 -0.89 -20.93
CA ALA A 529 0.90 -0.57 -21.35
C ALA A 529 0.51 0.86 -20.97
N MET A 530 0.80 1.26 -19.72
CA MET A 530 0.58 2.63 -19.26
C MET A 530 1.38 3.66 -20.05
N HIS A 531 2.63 3.33 -20.42
CA HIS A 531 3.49 4.18 -21.26
C HIS A 531 2.87 4.42 -22.63
N LEU A 532 2.41 3.38 -23.33
CA LEU A 532 1.77 3.51 -24.64
C LEU A 532 0.50 4.37 -24.57
N GLU A 533 -0.32 4.17 -23.54
CA GLU A 533 -1.52 4.94 -23.34
C GLU A 533 -1.22 6.42 -23.08
N ASN A 534 -0.24 6.74 -22.24
CA ASN A 534 0.19 8.10 -21.98
C ASN A 534 0.86 8.73 -23.23
N ARG A 535 1.60 7.97 -24.02
CA ARG A 535 2.13 8.40 -25.33
C ARG A 535 1.01 8.81 -26.29
N ALA A 536 -0.08 8.06 -26.29
CA ALA A 536 -1.29 8.40 -27.07
C ALA A 536 -2.06 9.60 -26.49
N GLY A 537 -1.69 10.11 -25.31
CA GLY A 537 -2.31 11.23 -24.63
C GLY A 537 -3.44 10.84 -23.69
N ARG A 538 -3.75 9.56 -23.54
CA ARG A 538 -4.79 9.09 -22.61
C ARG A 538 -4.24 9.00 -21.19
N SER A 539 -5.00 9.44 -20.23
CA SER A 539 -4.69 9.38 -18.80
C SER A 539 -5.96 9.54 -17.95
N MET A 540 -5.86 9.20 -16.70
CA MET A 540 -6.89 9.40 -15.67
C MET A 540 -6.22 9.85 -14.37
N GLN A 541 -7.03 10.22 -13.40
CA GLN A 541 -6.57 10.44 -12.03
C GLN A 541 -5.75 9.22 -11.53
N ALA A 542 -4.69 9.49 -10.77
CA ALA A 542 -3.66 8.51 -10.43
C ALA A 542 -4.21 7.17 -9.91
N GLU A 543 -5.20 7.20 -9.00
CA GLU A 543 -5.75 5.97 -8.42
C GLU A 543 -6.63 5.17 -9.40
N MET A 544 -7.18 5.81 -10.43
CA MET A 544 -7.88 5.09 -11.51
C MET A 544 -6.94 4.54 -12.57
N TRP A 545 -5.83 5.23 -12.83
CA TRP A 545 -5.05 5.00 -14.03
C TRP A 545 -4.53 3.57 -14.17
N PRO A 546 -3.78 3.00 -13.19
CA PRO A 546 -3.23 1.66 -13.37
C PRO A 546 -4.30 0.58 -13.54
N ALA A 547 -5.29 0.54 -12.65
CA ALA A 547 -6.33 -0.47 -12.70
C ALA A 547 -7.16 -0.39 -13.99
N THR A 548 -7.37 0.82 -14.50
CA THR A 548 -8.05 1.04 -15.78
C THR A 548 -7.24 0.50 -16.95
N VAL A 549 -5.94 0.78 -16.99
CA VAL A 549 -5.07 0.23 -18.05
C VAL A 549 -5.03 -1.30 -17.98
N ALA A 550 -4.91 -1.87 -16.78
CA ALA A 550 -4.96 -3.32 -16.61
C ALA A 550 -6.26 -3.92 -17.15
N LEU A 551 -7.41 -3.30 -16.86
CA LEU A 551 -8.72 -3.71 -17.37
C LEU A 551 -8.80 -3.64 -18.90
N GLN A 552 -8.40 -2.49 -19.46
CA GLN A 552 -8.54 -2.25 -20.91
C GLN A 552 -7.62 -3.15 -21.73
N HIS A 553 -6.42 -3.42 -21.24
CA HIS A 553 -5.46 -4.29 -21.90
C HIS A 553 -5.59 -5.78 -21.57
N GLY A 554 -6.48 -6.17 -20.65
CA GLY A 554 -6.65 -7.56 -20.21
C GLY A 554 -5.47 -8.10 -19.41
N LEU A 555 -4.80 -7.24 -18.65
CA LEU A 555 -3.71 -7.61 -17.75
C LEU A 555 -4.27 -8.17 -16.44
N LYS A 556 -3.49 -9.04 -15.78
CA LYS A 556 -3.91 -9.66 -14.52
C LYS A 556 -3.73 -8.69 -13.37
N ALA A 557 -4.84 -8.19 -12.80
CA ALA A 557 -4.86 -7.32 -11.63
C ALA A 557 -5.51 -8.02 -10.44
N VAL A 558 -4.84 -8.01 -9.29
CA VAL A 558 -5.27 -8.73 -8.08
C VAL A 558 -5.17 -7.85 -6.85
N TYR A 559 -6.24 -7.80 -6.07
CA TYR A 559 -6.20 -7.31 -4.70
C TYR A 559 -5.78 -8.44 -3.76
N ALA A 560 -4.75 -8.19 -2.95
CA ALA A 560 -4.27 -9.12 -1.93
C ALA A 560 -4.86 -8.75 -0.56
N PRO A 561 -5.75 -9.57 0.03
CA PRO A 561 -6.48 -9.24 1.26
C PRO A 561 -5.62 -9.48 2.50
N HIS A 562 -4.57 -8.68 2.67
CA HIS A 562 -3.72 -8.72 3.85
C HIS A 562 -4.50 -8.32 5.12
N PRO A 563 -4.04 -8.71 6.32
CA PRO A 563 -4.73 -8.40 7.57
C PRO A 563 -4.77 -6.89 7.83
N ILE A 564 -5.96 -6.39 8.16
CA ILE A 564 -6.20 -5.00 8.58
C ILE A 564 -6.97 -5.02 9.90
N TRP A 565 -6.48 -4.26 10.87
CA TRP A 565 -7.11 -4.09 12.18
C TRP A 565 -7.84 -2.76 12.24
N LEU A 566 -8.84 -2.72 13.11
CA LEU A 566 -9.59 -1.51 13.41
C LEU A 566 -9.33 -1.09 14.85
N ASP A 567 -9.46 0.20 15.09
CA ASP A 567 -9.31 0.80 16.43
C ASP A 567 -10.40 0.34 17.40
N ARG A 568 -11.48 -0.22 16.90
CA ARG A 568 -12.62 -0.71 17.66
C ARG A 568 -13.31 -1.86 16.95
N LYS A 569 -14.13 -2.59 17.70
CA LYS A 569 -14.93 -3.68 17.13
C LYS A 569 -16.19 -3.12 16.48
N TRP A 570 -16.18 -3.04 15.15
CA TRP A 570 -17.37 -2.76 14.35
C TRP A 570 -18.10 -4.07 14.02
N PRO A 571 -19.45 -4.07 13.97
CA PRO A 571 -20.17 -5.24 13.48
C PRO A 571 -19.76 -5.59 12.05
N SER A 572 -19.41 -6.84 11.80
CA SER A 572 -18.90 -7.29 10.50
C SER A 572 -19.89 -7.09 9.36
N TRP A 573 -21.18 -7.34 9.60
CA TRP A 573 -22.24 -7.09 8.65
C TRP A 573 -22.38 -5.61 8.27
N PHE A 574 -22.09 -4.70 9.22
CA PHE A 574 -22.14 -3.26 8.98
C PHE A 574 -20.94 -2.81 8.13
N MET A 575 -19.79 -3.37 8.41
CA MET A 575 -18.59 -3.13 7.59
C MET A 575 -18.80 -3.66 6.17
N ASP A 576 -19.34 -4.86 6.02
CA ASP A 576 -19.62 -5.45 4.71
C ASP A 576 -20.62 -4.61 3.92
N ALA A 577 -21.73 -4.24 4.52
CA ALA A 577 -22.74 -3.41 3.87
C ALA A 577 -22.22 -2.03 3.48
N THR A 578 -21.26 -1.46 4.21
CA THR A 578 -20.71 -0.13 3.95
C THR A 578 -19.58 -0.16 2.92
N PHE A 579 -18.68 -1.13 3.02
CA PHE A 579 -17.45 -1.15 2.25
C PHE A 579 -17.47 -2.06 1.03
N ASN A 580 -18.40 -2.97 0.95
CA ASN A 580 -18.60 -3.76 -0.25
C ASN A 580 -19.70 -3.18 -1.14
N ALA A 581 -19.55 -3.41 -2.42
CA ALA A 581 -20.47 -2.88 -3.42
C ALA A 581 -21.90 -3.39 -3.20
N ASP A 582 -22.88 -2.55 -3.57
CA ASP A 582 -24.31 -2.89 -3.61
C ASP A 582 -24.84 -3.49 -2.30
N ASN A 583 -24.61 -2.81 -1.19
CA ASN A 583 -25.02 -3.23 0.16
C ASN A 583 -24.51 -4.64 0.55
N GLY A 584 -23.28 -4.98 0.20
CA GLY A 584 -22.71 -6.29 0.45
C GLY A 584 -23.04 -7.35 -0.59
N SER A 585 -23.74 -7.01 -1.66
CA SER A 585 -24.00 -7.94 -2.76
C SER A 585 -22.71 -8.39 -3.44
N ALA A 586 -22.51 -9.69 -3.54
CA ALA A 586 -21.33 -10.25 -4.16
C ALA A 586 -21.24 -9.98 -5.69
N ALA A 587 -22.34 -9.61 -6.32
CA ALA A 587 -22.44 -9.28 -7.73
C ALA A 587 -22.41 -7.77 -8.00
N GLY A 588 -22.38 -6.93 -6.96
CA GLY A 588 -22.41 -5.49 -7.12
C GLY A 588 -21.09 -4.88 -7.58
N TRP A 589 -21.16 -3.77 -8.29
CA TRP A 589 -20.04 -2.99 -8.79
C TRP A 589 -19.81 -1.69 -8.01
N GLY A 590 -20.47 -1.54 -6.91
CA GLY A 590 -20.57 -0.32 -6.15
C GLY A 590 -21.94 0.31 -6.32
N SER A 591 -22.42 0.95 -5.31
CA SER A 591 -23.62 1.78 -5.35
C SER A 591 -23.30 3.20 -4.92
N LYS A 592 -24.19 4.14 -5.25
CA LYS A 592 -24.06 5.52 -4.77
C LYS A 592 -24.00 5.60 -3.25
N SER A 593 -24.61 4.64 -2.59
CA SER A 593 -24.79 4.66 -1.14
C SER A 593 -23.76 3.88 -0.35
N ASP A 594 -23.04 2.95 -0.94
CA ASP A 594 -22.26 1.95 -0.20
C ASP A 594 -20.83 1.75 -0.73
N SER A 595 -20.21 2.82 -1.19
CA SER A 595 -18.83 2.77 -1.67
C SER A 595 -17.84 3.16 -0.58
N PRO A 596 -16.73 2.44 -0.40
CA PRO A 596 -15.65 2.88 0.48
C PRO A 596 -15.00 4.18 0.03
N TYR A 597 -15.30 4.63 -1.17
CA TYR A 597 -14.75 5.85 -1.77
C TYR A 597 -15.74 7.01 -1.74
N ASN A 598 -16.79 6.89 -0.95
CA ASN A 598 -17.75 7.96 -0.70
C ASN A 598 -17.28 8.74 0.53
N HIS A 599 -16.59 9.83 0.28
CA HIS A 599 -15.84 10.60 1.26
C HIS A 599 -16.66 11.00 2.52
N ASP A 600 -17.92 11.33 2.35
CA ASP A 600 -18.78 11.78 3.45
C ASP A 600 -19.24 10.64 4.36
N ARG A 601 -19.13 9.40 3.91
CA ARG A 601 -19.59 8.21 4.62
C ARG A 601 -18.46 7.40 5.23
N GLU A 602 -17.34 7.29 4.53
CA GLU A 602 -16.15 6.60 5.01
C GLU A 602 -15.57 7.23 6.27
N ALA A 603 -15.74 8.54 6.38
CA ALA A 603 -15.28 9.31 7.53
C ALA A 603 -15.76 8.74 8.87
N ALA A 604 -16.88 8.03 8.87
CA ALA A 604 -17.41 7.38 10.06
C ALA A 604 -16.56 6.18 10.55
N PHE A 605 -15.80 5.54 9.66
CA PHE A 605 -15.06 4.32 9.93
C PHE A 605 -13.54 4.56 9.99
N ARG A 606 -13.12 5.68 10.53
CA ARG A 606 -11.71 5.95 10.81
C ARG A 606 -11.20 4.95 11.83
N GLY A 607 -9.95 4.66 11.82
CA GLY A 607 -9.39 3.72 12.77
C GLY A 607 -8.89 2.44 12.13
N TRP A 608 -8.76 2.43 10.80
CA TRP A 608 -8.13 1.36 10.05
C TRP A 608 -6.62 1.40 10.22
N SER A 609 -5.98 0.26 10.37
CA SER A 609 -4.52 0.17 10.37
C SER A 609 -3.91 0.46 8.99
N TRP A 610 -4.68 0.26 7.92
CA TRP A 610 -4.28 0.50 6.55
C TRP A 610 -5.41 1.17 5.76
N TYR A 611 -5.29 2.46 5.53
CA TYR A 611 -6.26 3.25 4.75
C TYR A 611 -5.62 4.54 4.24
N TYR A 612 -6.30 5.34 3.43
CA TYR A 612 -5.76 6.58 2.90
C TYR A 612 -5.83 7.76 3.89
N SER A 613 -6.82 7.77 4.78
CA SER A 613 -7.02 8.84 5.76
C SER A 613 -7.54 8.28 7.08
N THR A 614 -6.64 8.09 8.03
CA THR A 614 -6.94 7.58 9.36
C THR A 614 -5.85 7.98 10.36
N GLY A 615 -6.19 8.20 11.61
CA GLY A 615 -5.23 8.55 12.67
C GLY A 615 -4.66 7.32 13.40
N PHE A 616 -5.37 6.20 13.39
CA PHE A 616 -5.03 5.00 14.17
C PHE A 616 -3.63 4.44 13.92
N PRO A 617 -3.17 4.28 12.65
CA PRO A 617 -1.85 3.70 12.40
C PRO A 617 -0.71 4.47 13.04
N ARG A 618 -0.79 5.80 12.98
CA ARG A 618 0.23 6.67 13.57
C ARG A 618 0.29 6.52 15.07
N ILE A 619 -0.88 6.43 15.72
CA ILE A 619 -1.00 6.28 17.18
C ILE A 619 -0.43 4.94 17.62
N LEU A 620 -0.95 3.87 17.03
CA LEU A 620 -0.53 2.51 17.32
C LEU A 620 0.98 2.36 17.15
N TYR A 621 1.51 2.89 16.04
CA TYR A 621 2.92 2.83 15.75
C TYR A 621 3.79 3.61 16.73
N ARG A 622 3.38 4.83 17.12
CA ARG A 622 4.09 5.61 18.13
C ARG A 622 4.14 4.88 19.46
N ARG A 623 3.02 4.31 19.90
CA ARG A 623 2.95 3.53 21.15
C ARG A 623 3.81 2.27 21.07
N TRP A 624 3.80 1.60 19.94
CA TRP A 624 4.68 0.46 19.71
C TRP A 624 6.16 0.85 19.80
N LEU A 625 6.52 2.05 19.34
CA LEU A 625 7.86 2.61 19.52
C LEU A 625 8.15 3.04 20.98
N GLY A 626 7.18 2.96 21.89
CA GLY A 626 7.31 3.37 23.29
C GLY A 626 7.17 4.88 23.51
N TRP A 627 6.59 5.60 22.55
CA TRP A 627 6.41 7.04 22.62
C TRP A 627 4.99 7.42 23.03
N LYS A 628 4.85 8.52 23.78
CA LYS A 628 3.53 9.04 24.14
C LYS A 628 2.76 9.41 22.88
N ALA A 629 1.52 8.99 22.85
CA ALA A 629 0.57 9.36 21.81
C ALA A 629 -0.39 10.43 22.34
N LYS A 630 0.12 11.55 22.87
CA LYS A 630 -0.70 12.73 23.11
C LYS A 630 -0.97 13.38 21.77
N ASP A 631 -2.17 13.97 21.66
CA ASP A 631 -2.57 14.81 20.54
C ASP A 631 -2.67 14.11 19.21
N ILE A 632 -3.57 13.19 19.24
CA ILE A 632 -4.07 12.75 18.00
C ILE A 632 -5.37 13.47 17.77
N LEU A 633 -5.21 14.50 17.10
CA LEU A 633 -6.36 15.16 16.60
C LEU A 633 -6.64 14.67 15.24
N GLY A 634 -7.67 13.98 15.15
CA GLY A 634 -8.38 13.85 14.00
C GLY A 634 -8.91 15.13 13.60
N ASP A 635 -8.67 15.46 12.63
CA ASP A 635 -9.41 16.35 11.94
C ASP A 635 -10.40 15.61 11.10
N VAL A 636 -11.56 15.70 11.42
CA VAL A 636 -12.72 15.67 10.59
C VAL A 636 -13.89 15.27 11.44
N GLY A 637 -14.60 16.29 11.83
CA GLY A 637 -15.89 16.10 12.46
C GLY A 637 -15.90 15.74 13.93
N GLY A 638 -15.00 16.33 14.70
CA GLY A 638 -15.13 16.48 16.15
C GLY A 638 -15.69 15.28 16.90
N ARG A 639 -15.23 14.96 17.90
CA ARG A 639 -15.42 13.88 18.85
C ARG A 639 -14.90 12.59 18.32
N SER A 640 -14.29 12.00 18.96
CA SER A 640 -14.34 10.68 18.87
C SER A 640 -13.11 9.95 19.07
N TYR A 641 -12.43 9.72 18.10
CA TYR A 641 -11.23 8.95 18.08
C TYR A 641 -10.21 9.60 19.01
N GLU A 642 -10.21 10.91 19.01
CA GLU A 642 -9.30 11.76 19.74
C GLU A 642 -9.62 11.92 21.19
N GLU A 643 -10.87 12.20 21.51
CA GLU A 643 -11.27 12.35 22.91
C GLU A 643 -11.10 11.04 23.69
N ALA A 644 -11.44 9.93 23.07
CA ALA A 644 -11.24 8.65 23.70
C ALA A 644 -9.77 8.24 23.70
N THR A 645 -9.01 8.61 22.66
CA THR A 645 -7.58 8.35 22.65
C THR A 645 -6.82 9.29 23.59
N VAL A 646 -7.26 10.53 23.74
CA VAL A 646 -6.72 11.46 24.73
C VAL A 646 -7.01 10.97 26.14
N LYS A 647 -8.21 10.51 26.43
CA LYS A 647 -8.53 9.88 27.73
C LYS A 647 -7.75 8.61 27.96
N ALA A 648 -7.68 7.76 26.94
CA ALA A 648 -6.84 6.58 26.96
C ALA A 648 -5.35 6.92 27.06
N SER A 649 -4.90 8.07 26.54
CA SER A 649 -3.51 8.53 26.65
C SER A 649 -3.21 9.24 27.95
N ASP A 650 -4.22 9.79 28.64
CA ASP A 650 -4.03 10.30 30.01
C ASP A 650 -3.80 9.17 30.98
N ASP A 651 -4.49 8.06 30.84
CA ASP A 651 -4.13 6.79 31.49
C ASP A 651 -2.83 6.19 30.89
N ALA A 652 -2.50 6.51 29.69
CA ALA A 652 -1.26 6.12 28.99
C ALA A 652 -0.04 6.98 29.34
N THR A 653 -0.15 7.96 30.24
CA THR A 653 1.02 8.40 31.05
C THR A 653 1.63 7.20 31.75
N GLY A 654 0.84 6.17 31.99
CA GLY A 654 1.28 4.86 32.39
C GLY A 654 2.03 4.03 31.36
N LEU A 655 2.09 4.39 30.07
CA LEU A 655 2.85 3.60 29.08
C LEU A 655 4.35 3.64 29.35
N GLU A 656 4.92 4.83 29.54
CA GLU A 656 6.30 4.95 29.97
C GLU A 656 6.48 4.48 31.43
N GLU A 657 5.54 4.75 32.31
CA GLU A 657 5.56 4.22 33.64
C GLU A 657 5.36 2.72 33.71
N GLY A 658 4.48 2.16 32.87
CA GLY A 658 4.30 0.73 32.70
C GLY A 658 5.57 0.05 32.18
N GLU A 659 6.23 0.61 31.18
CA GLU A 659 7.52 0.14 30.72
C GLU A 659 8.62 0.31 31.76
N ARG A 660 8.67 1.43 32.45
CA ARG A 660 9.65 1.68 33.53
C ARG A 660 9.39 0.80 34.74
N SER A 661 8.13 0.69 35.18
CA SER A 661 7.74 -0.11 36.33
C SER A 661 8.01 -1.59 36.17
N PHE A 662 7.93 -2.09 34.92
CA PHE A 662 8.17 -3.49 34.58
C PHE A 662 9.57 -3.74 33.96
N GLY A 663 10.49 -2.77 34.05
CA GLY A 663 11.84 -2.94 33.48
C GLY A 663 11.83 -3.20 31.99
N GLY A 664 10.95 -2.53 31.25
CA GLY A 664 10.77 -2.70 29.81
C GLY A 664 9.90 -3.89 29.40
N LYS A 665 9.32 -4.62 30.35
CA LYS A 665 8.49 -5.80 30.09
C LYS A 665 7.10 -5.48 29.56
N GLY A 666 6.67 -4.21 29.69
CA GLY A 666 5.39 -3.72 29.16
C GLY A 666 5.41 -3.36 27.69
N ARG A 667 6.47 -3.70 26.94
CA ARG A 667 6.55 -3.41 25.50
C ARG A 667 5.50 -4.14 24.71
N MET A 668 4.94 -3.45 23.71
CA MET A 668 4.00 -4.06 22.78
C MET A 668 4.73 -5.04 21.84
N CYS A 669 4.10 -6.19 21.61
CA CYS A 669 4.52 -7.16 20.60
C CYS A 669 3.43 -7.25 19.54
N LEU A 670 3.65 -6.68 18.37
CA LEU A 670 2.69 -6.67 17.26
C LEU A 670 3.02 -7.76 16.24
N PRO A 671 2.01 -8.42 15.66
CA PRO A 671 2.21 -9.27 14.50
C PRO A 671 2.73 -8.45 13.31
N GLY A 672 3.01 -9.10 12.20
CA GLY A 672 3.28 -8.41 10.93
C GLY A 672 2.05 -7.61 10.50
N MET A 673 2.09 -6.30 10.74
CA MET A 673 0.98 -5.37 10.49
C MET A 673 1.45 -4.23 9.58
N LEU A 674 0.73 -4.04 8.48
CA LEU A 674 0.94 -2.90 7.59
C LEU A 674 0.15 -1.69 8.11
N LEU A 675 0.84 -0.57 8.25
CA LEU A 675 0.32 0.66 8.86
C LEU A 675 0.46 1.83 7.87
N HIS A 676 -0.64 2.54 7.62
CA HIS A 676 -0.68 3.73 6.78
C HIS A 676 -1.93 4.58 7.05
N PRO A 677 -1.83 5.91 7.10
CA PRO A 677 -0.59 6.70 7.00
C PRO A 677 0.12 6.88 8.35
N VAL A 678 1.44 6.75 8.34
CA VAL A 678 2.29 6.99 9.52
C VAL A 678 3.23 8.17 9.23
N LYS A 679 2.69 9.38 9.38
CA LYS A 679 3.40 10.62 9.03
C LYS A 679 4.12 11.21 10.24
N LYS A 680 5.30 11.84 10.01
CA LYS A 680 6.04 12.66 10.97
C LYS A 680 6.27 11.98 12.31
N VAL A 681 6.87 10.82 12.31
CA VAL A 681 7.12 10.03 13.53
C VAL A 681 8.42 10.49 14.18
N LYS A 682 8.30 11.34 15.20
CA LYS A 682 9.43 11.82 16.04
C LYS A 682 9.15 11.51 17.51
N GLU A 683 10.22 11.34 18.27
CA GLU A 683 10.12 11.04 19.69
C GLU A 683 9.44 12.16 20.48
N ASP A 684 9.77 13.40 20.15
CA ASP A 684 9.26 14.63 20.78
C ASP A 684 7.91 15.13 20.27
N ASP A 685 7.35 14.50 19.23
CA ASP A 685 6.02 14.81 18.70
C ASP A 685 4.87 14.43 19.67
N GLY A 686 5.19 14.15 20.92
CA GLY A 686 4.24 13.91 21.99
C GLY A 686 3.50 15.15 22.49
N VAL A 687 3.76 16.32 21.90
CA VAL A 687 3.10 17.58 22.24
C VAL A 687 2.40 18.10 21.00
N ASN A 688 1.07 18.22 21.06
CA ASN A 688 0.19 19.00 20.18
C ASN A 688 0.76 19.33 18.79
N VAL A 689 0.87 18.37 17.90
CA VAL A 689 0.80 18.71 16.51
C VAL A 689 -0.67 18.87 16.21
N ASP A 690 -1.10 20.10 16.27
CA ASP A 690 -2.40 20.56 15.84
C ASP A 690 -2.68 20.00 14.42
N MET A 691 -3.24 18.80 14.37
CA MET A 691 -3.59 18.14 13.08
C MET A 691 -4.65 18.96 12.36
N LYS A 692 -5.46 19.72 13.10
CA LYS A 692 -6.35 20.70 12.51
C LYS A 692 -5.56 21.73 11.72
N ARG A 693 -4.42 22.22 12.24
CA ARG A 693 -3.50 23.07 11.50
C ARG A 693 -2.71 22.32 10.42
N ALA A 694 -2.56 21.01 10.51
CA ALA A 694 -1.94 20.25 9.42
C ALA A 694 -2.94 19.99 8.29
N GLY A 695 -4.18 19.63 8.62
CA GLY A 695 -5.27 19.51 7.64
C GLY A 695 -5.65 20.87 7.04
N ASP A 696 -5.68 21.92 7.84
CA ASP A 696 -5.90 23.29 7.35
C ASP A 696 -4.71 23.77 6.51
N ARG A 697 -3.48 23.42 6.88
CA ARG A 697 -2.28 23.70 6.06
C ARG A 697 -2.22 22.87 4.79
N ASP A 698 -2.66 21.63 4.82
CA ASP A 698 -2.75 20.81 3.61
C ASP A 698 -3.87 21.32 2.70
N ARG A 699 -5.02 21.72 3.24
CA ARG A 699 -6.11 22.41 2.48
C ARG A 699 -5.69 23.81 2.00
N GLU A 700 -5.00 24.57 2.82
CA GLU A 700 -4.48 25.88 2.46
C GLU A 700 -3.38 25.75 1.40
N ARG A 701 -2.53 24.75 1.50
CA ARG A 701 -1.52 24.39 0.49
C ARG A 701 -2.16 23.84 -0.79
N GLU A 702 -3.22 23.05 -0.71
CA GLU A 702 -3.99 22.62 -1.87
C GLU A 702 -4.66 23.81 -2.54
N ARG A 703 -5.18 24.76 -1.76
CA ARG A 703 -5.72 26.01 -2.27
C ARG A 703 -4.64 26.89 -2.88
N GLU A 704 -3.50 27.07 -2.23
CA GLU A 704 -2.34 27.80 -2.75
C GLU A 704 -1.81 27.19 -4.04
N ILE A 705 -1.70 25.84 -4.09
CA ILE A 705 -1.33 25.11 -5.30
C ILE A 705 -2.39 25.32 -6.39
N GLY A 706 -3.66 25.29 -6.03
CA GLY A 706 -4.78 25.57 -6.95
C GLY A 706 -4.73 27.00 -7.49
N GLU A 707 -4.43 27.97 -6.65
CA GLU A 707 -4.30 29.39 -7.02
C GLU A 707 -3.02 29.64 -7.85
N GLU A 708 -1.92 28.97 -7.52
CA GLU A 708 -0.67 29.05 -8.28
C GLU A 708 -0.79 28.37 -9.65
N VAL A 709 -1.45 27.24 -9.72
CA VAL A 709 -1.80 26.56 -10.98
C VAL A 709 -2.70 27.44 -11.83
N LYS A 710 -3.66 28.13 -11.21
CA LYS A 710 -4.51 29.10 -11.90
C LYS A 710 -3.71 30.27 -12.44
N ARG A 711 -2.82 30.85 -11.61
CA ARG A 711 -1.94 31.95 -12.01
C ARG A 711 -0.99 31.55 -13.14
N VAL A 712 -0.35 30.40 -13.05
CA VAL A 712 0.56 29.87 -14.10
C VAL A 712 -0.21 29.60 -15.40
N LYS A 713 -1.46 29.16 -15.32
CA LYS A 713 -2.32 28.97 -16.50
C LYS A 713 -2.71 30.32 -17.14
N GLU A 714 -3.00 31.32 -16.33
CA GLU A 714 -3.30 32.68 -16.81
C GLU A 714 -2.07 33.36 -17.42
N GLU A 715 -0.90 33.24 -16.79
CA GLU A 715 0.35 33.79 -17.27
C GLU A 715 0.87 33.14 -18.57
N ARG A 716 0.60 31.85 -18.75
CA ARG A 716 0.99 31.11 -19.96
C ARG A 716 -0.01 31.19 -21.11
N GLY A 717 -1.06 31.98 -20.98
CA GLY A 717 -2.03 32.22 -22.06
C GLY A 717 -2.82 30.98 -22.47
N PHE A 718 -2.98 30.01 -21.58
CA PHE A 718 -3.84 28.86 -21.82
C PHE A 718 -5.31 29.28 -21.73
N VAL A 719 -5.79 29.93 -22.77
CA VAL A 719 -7.22 30.14 -23.01
C VAL A 719 -7.76 28.82 -23.59
N TRP A 720 -8.56 28.12 -22.82
CA TRP A 720 -9.32 26.99 -23.34
C TRP A 720 -10.29 27.52 -24.40
N GLY A 721 -10.05 27.20 -25.66
CA GLY A 721 -11.01 27.46 -26.71
C GLY A 721 -12.35 26.78 -26.35
N THR A 722 -13.39 27.53 -26.44
CA THR A 722 -14.80 27.20 -26.25
C THR A 722 -15.25 25.97 -27.01
#